data_863163f569c7dd158e8789ddfd32e5e0
#
_entry.id   863163f569c7dd158e8789ddfd32e5e0
#
_cell.length_a   1.000
_cell.length_b   1.000
_cell.length_c   1.000
_cell.angle_alpha   90.00
_cell.angle_beta   90.00
_cell.angle_gamma   90.00
#
_symmetry.space_group_name_H-M   'P 1'
#
loop_
_entity.id
_entity.type
_entity.pdbx_description
1 polymer ?
#
loop_
_entity_poly.entity_id
_entity_poly.type
_entity_poly.pdbx_seq_one_letter_code
_entity_poly.pdbx_strand_id
1 'polypeptide(L)'
;MQYWAETVESLYRQLGSGPGGLTAEEAARRLRESGPNELRGSRPLSRLDVASRQLRSPLLLLLIFAALASALSGEFVDATIVVAIVIATVGIGYSREYSAQRAAAALRAQLHVRTTVLRDGVPGPVPIEDIVSGDVVRLGAGSLVPADAVVLAATDFYVSEAALTGESFPTSKLPGVVDAAAGLAERTNCVFLGTNVRSGTATCLVVTTGGATEFGSIAKRLTLRPPETEFDRGIRRFGYLLTTAMLVMVLLVFVGHMFRGRPPVETLLFSVALAVGLSPELLPAILSINLARGAQVMARHGVLVRRLNAIENLGSMDILCTDKTGTITEGVVQLEGAYDAQGQPSDRTLELGAWNAALETGISSPLDDAIGQARMPDLAGITKLGEMPFDFMRKRITVALKEGDGVRLISKGAFHHVLEICTQMAPAVPLDDRLRAALETLYEAWAARGIRVLAVATRTIVMQDSFSREDEREMTFTGFLTFIDRPREGVARAISDLANLGVSIKLITGDSRLVAQHVASLVGLGADHVLTGRQLDELHDEALWREAERTDIFAEVDPNQKERIILALKKMGHVVGFLGDGVNDAPAMHAADTSLSVQQAVDVAREAADFVLLERGLHVIKRGIEEGRRTFANTLKYILITTSANLGNMVSMAVASLFLPFLPLTAGQILLNNFLSDVPAVGIADDNLDDEMVKRPRRWDIRFIGRYMVEFGILSTAFDFLTFGLLLGIFHVAPDAFRTSWFVESLLTELVVALVMRTRRPFYRSRPGRLLLYSTGVLIPIAFAMPYLPFAPVFGLVPLPASLLVAIAGIAMLYVLATELQKVWFYRHD
;
A
#
# COMPACT_ATOMS: atom_id res chain seq x y z
N MET A 1 35.29 -2.15 -9.51
CA MET A 1 35.86 -3.48 -9.24
C MET A 1 35.05 -4.49 -10.04
N GLN A 2 35.71 -5.34 -10.87
CA GLN A 2 34.99 -6.36 -11.65
C GLN A 2 34.97 -7.67 -10.84
N TYR A 3 34.23 -7.69 -9.76
CA TYR A 3 34.21 -8.79 -8.78
C TYR A 3 33.70 -10.12 -9.34
N TRP A 4 32.98 -10.11 -10.46
CA TRP A 4 32.54 -11.34 -11.16
C TRP A 4 33.68 -12.05 -11.92
N ALA A 5 34.78 -11.35 -12.18
CA ALA A 5 35.95 -11.88 -12.87
C ALA A 5 37.11 -12.28 -11.94
N GLU A 6 36.89 -12.17 -10.64
CA GLU A 6 37.85 -12.48 -9.58
C GLU A 6 37.61 -13.87 -8.99
N THR A 7 38.70 -14.50 -8.50
CA THR A 7 38.54 -15.76 -7.73
C THR A 7 38.06 -15.49 -6.30
N VAL A 8 37.43 -16.47 -5.70
CA VAL A 8 36.89 -16.36 -4.33
C VAL A 8 38.00 -16.00 -3.32
N GLU A 9 39.22 -16.60 -3.47
CA GLU A 9 40.35 -16.33 -2.60
C GLU A 9 40.89 -14.89 -2.76
N SER A 10 40.81 -14.34 -3.98
CA SER A 10 41.16 -12.93 -4.23
C SER A 10 40.19 -12.01 -3.57
N LEU A 11 38.88 -12.28 -3.69
CA LEU A 11 37.82 -11.50 -3.07
C LEU A 11 37.87 -11.53 -1.53
N TYR A 12 38.12 -12.70 -0.92
CA TYR A 12 38.31 -12.78 0.53
C TYR A 12 39.45 -11.88 1.02
N ARG A 13 40.58 -11.90 0.31
CA ARG A 13 41.75 -11.04 0.65
C ARG A 13 41.45 -9.55 0.48
N GLN A 14 40.81 -9.17 -0.62
CA GLN A 14 40.49 -7.78 -0.92
C GLN A 14 39.44 -7.21 0.07
N LEU A 15 38.47 -8.03 0.44
CA LEU A 15 37.39 -7.65 1.36
C LEU A 15 37.74 -7.89 2.84
N GLY A 16 38.94 -8.46 3.12
CA GLY A 16 39.33 -8.78 4.50
C GLY A 16 38.33 -9.70 5.20
N SER A 17 37.83 -10.71 4.48
CA SER A 17 36.84 -11.67 4.96
C SER A 17 37.37 -13.11 4.83
N GLY A 18 36.57 -14.10 5.13
CA GLY A 18 36.95 -15.51 5.01
C GLY A 18 35.72 -16.44 4.97
N PRO A 19 35.94 -17.78 4.88
CA PRO A 19 34.85 -18.76 4.82
C PRO A 19 33.91 -18.71 6.04
N GLY A 20 34.39 -18.26 7.23
CA GLY A 20 33.61 -18.06 8.45
C GLY A 20 32.88 -16.70 8.51
N GLY A 21 33.01 -15.88 7.47
CA GLY A 21 32.47 -14.51 7.43
C GLY A 21 33.34 -13.51 8.23
N LEU A 22 32.82 -12.32 8.44
CA LEU A 22 33.44 -11.28 9.26
C LEU A 22 33.22 -11.58 10.74
N THR A 23 34.08 -11.00 11.61
CA THR A 23 33.76 -10.93 13.04
C THR A 23 32.65 -9.90 13.29
N ALA A 24 31.85 -10.10 14.34
CA ALA A 24 30.78 -9.16 14.70
C ALA A 24 31.31 -7.74 14.96
N GLU A 25 32.51 -7.61 15.52
CA GLU A 25 33.17 -6.32 15.79
C GLU A 25 33.58 -5.61 14.48
N GLU A 26 34.17 -6.34 13.54
CA GLU A 26 34.56 -5.82 12.23
C GLU A 26 33.33 -5.39 11.41
N ALA A 27 32.28 -6.18 11.42
CA ALA A 27 31.03 -5.82 10.75
C ALA A 27 30.41 -4.52 11.33
N ALA A 28 30.43 -4.39 12.67
CA ALA A 28 29.95 -3.16 13.33
C ALA A 28 30.84 -1.95 13.03
N ARG A 29 32.14 -2.13 12.86
CA ARG A 29 33.06 -1.06 12.43
C ARG A 29 32.74 -0.61 11.01
N ARG A 30 32.62 -1.55 10.08
CA ARG A 30 32.28 -1.27 8.67
C ARG A 30 30.92 -0.58 8.52
N LEU A 31 29.94 -1.00 9.28
CA LEU A 31 28.61 -0.37 9.31
C LEU A 31 28.68 1.11 9.71
N ARG A 32 29.54 1.45 10.67
CA ARG A 32 29.75 2.86 11.08
C ARG A 32 30.49 3.68 10.02
N GLU A 33 31.40 3.06 9.26
CA GLU A 33 32.19 3.72 8.20
C GLU A 33 31.40 3.88 6.91
N SER A 34 30.69 2.84 6.45
CA SER A 34 29.96 2.83 5.17
C SER A 34 28.52 3.34 5.29
N GLY A 35 27.96 3.37 6.52
CA GLY A 35 26.55 3.59 6.76
C GLY A 35 25.67 2.36 6.47
N PRO A 36 24.35 2.45 6.71
CA PRO A 36 23.41 1.35 6.51
C PRO A 36 23.28 0.97 5.03
N ASN A 37 22.98 -0.31 4.79
CA ASN A 37 22.73 -0.86 3.48
C ASN A 37 21.33 -0.44 2.98
N GLU A 38 21.20 0.83 2.61
CA GLU A 38 19.99 1.44 2.10
C GLU A 38 20.23 2.12 0.76
N LEU A 39 19.26 2.03 -0.14
CA LEU A 39 19.24 2.88 -1.33
C LEU A 39 18.95 4.31 -0.87
N ARG A 40 19.77 5.27 -1.29
CA ARG A 40 19.61 6.70 -0.95
C ARG A 40 18.20 7.22 -1.30
N GLY A 41 17.24 7.02 -0.41
CA GLY A 41 15.84 7.46 -0.50
C GLY A 41 15.21 7.65 0.87
N SER A 42 15.69 6.96 1.88
CA SER A 42 15.28 7.10 3.28
C SER A 42 16.27 7.94 4.09
N ARG A 43 16.71 9.12 3.55
CA ARG A 43 17.33 10.08 4.44
C ARG A 43 16.40 10.32 5.62
N PRO A 44 16.91 10.19 6.88
CA PRO A 44 16.12 10.62 8.02
C PRO A 44 15.66 12.04 7.72
N LEU A 45 14.35 12.29 7.82
CA LEU A 45 13.75 13.55 7.48
C LEU A 45 14.46 14.64 8.25
N SER A 46 15.32 15.38 7.54
CA SER A 46 15.97 16.54 8.11
C SER A 46 14.90 17.58 8.45
N ARG A 47 15.00 18.16 9.63
CA ARG A 47 14.14 19.29 10.03
C ARG A 47 14.12 20.39 8.98
N LEU A 48 15.27 20.61 8.30
CA LEU A 48 15.42 21.59 7.24
C LEU A 48 14.70 21.17 5.95
N ASP A 49 14.63 19.87 5.62
CA ASP A 49 13.94 19.40 4.41
C ASP A 49 12.42 19.58 4.53
N VAL A 50 11.85 19.33 5.72
CA VAL A 50 10.43 19.58 5.97
C VAL A 50 10.12 21.07 5.90
N ALA A 51 10.94 21.92 6.53
CA ALA A 51 10.75 23.37 6.46
C ALA A 51 10.92 23.90 5.03
N SER A 52 11.91 23.43 4.27
CA SER A 52 12.14 23.86 2.89
C SER A 52 11.01 23.45 1.93
N ARG A 53 10.39 22.28 2.16
CA ARG A 53 9.21 21.86 1.38
C ARG A 53 8.01 22.76 1.63
N GLN A 54 7.79 23.16 2.86
CA GLN A 54 6.73 24.12 3.19
C GLN A 54 6.99 25.46 2.48
N LEU A 55 8.19 26.00 2.55
CA LEU A 55 8.56 27.27 1.92
C LEU A 55 8.51 27.22 0.37
N ARG A 56 8.62 26.05 -0.26
CA ARG A 56 8.49 25.87 -1.72
C ARG A 56 7.04 25.73 -2.19
N SER A 57 6.07 25.79 -1.30
CA SER A 57 4.65 25.83 -1.67
C SER A 57 4.40 27.06 -2.56
N PRO A 58 3.79 26.90 -3.75
CA PRO A 58 3.48 28.05 -4.63
C PRO A 58 2.68 29.12 -3.92
N LEU A 59 1.84 28.72 -2.99
CA LEU A 59 0.97 29.59 -2.21
C LEU A 59 1.78 30.45 -1.24
N LEU A 60 2.72 29.85 -0.49
CA LEU A 60 3.61 30.61 0.41
C LEU A 60 4.54 31.55 -0.34
N LEU A 61 5.02 31.13 -1.52
CA LEU A 61 5.81 32.04 -2.38
C LEU A 61 4.99 33.25 -2.82
N LEU A 62 3.71 33.07 -3.08
CA LEU A 62 2.77 34.11 -3.46
C LEU A 62 2.49 35.06 -2.29
N LEU A 63 2.34 34.55 -1.05
CA LEU A 63 2.22 35.35 0.17
C LEU A 63 3.50 36.14 0.48
N ILE A 64 4.66 35.51 0.30
CA ILE A 64 5.96 36.20 0.45
C ILE A 64 6.07 37.32 -0.59
N PHE A 65 5.65 37.08 -1.82
CA PHE A 65 5.59 38.09 -2.87
C PHE A 65 4.65 39.23 -2.48
N ALA A 66 3.45 38.92 -1.97
CA ALA A 66 2.48 39.93 -1.51
C ALA A 66 3.05 40.76 -0.34
N ALA A 67 3.70 40.12 0.65
CA ALA A 67 4.35 40.82 1.74
C ALA A 67 5.46 41.76 1.27
N LEU A 68 6.26 41.32 0.29
CA LEU A 68 7.32 42.15 -0.29
C LEU A 68 6.75 43.35 -1.08
N ALA A 69 5.67 43.10 -1.85
CA ALA A 69 5.00 44.13 -2.60
C ALA A 69 4.33 45.18 -1.69
N SER A 70 3.66 44.77 -0.60
CA SER A 70 3.10 45.67 0.42
C SER A 70 4.22 46.51 1.09
N ALA A 71 5.35 45.88 1.43
CA ALA A 71 6.49 46.59 2.00
C ALA A 71 7.06 47.63 1.04
N LEU A 72 7.18 47.29 -0.25
CA LEU A 72 7.66 48.24 -1.28
C LEU A 72 6.66 49.39 -1.57
N SER A 73 5.37 49.15 -1.34
CA SER A 73 4.32 50.18 -1.45
C SER A 73 4.23 51.07 -0.22
N GLY A 74 5.06 50.85 0.83
CA GLY A 74 5.07 51.64 2.07
C GLY A 74 4.06 51.15 3.14
N GLU A 75 3.31 50.07 2.87
CA GLU A 75 2.33 49.50 3.80
C GLU A 75 3.00 48.46 4.75
N PHE A 76 3.90 48.97 5.63
CA PHE A 76 4.71 48.08 6.49
C PHE A 76 3.88 47.30 7.50
N VAL A 77 2.72 47.82 7.94
CA VAL A 77 1.85 47.11 8.87
C VAL A 77 1.28 45.88 8.24
N ASP A 78 0.72 45.98 7.03
CA ASP A 78 0.14 44.84 6.29
C ASP A 78 1.22 43.83 5.92
N ALA A 79 2.40 44.30 5.47
CA ALA A 79 3.54 43.42 5.22
C ALA A 79 3.95 42.61 6.46
N THR A 80 3.97 43.26 7.65
CA THR A 80 4.32 42.61 8.92
C THR A 80 3.27 41.55 9.33
N ILE A 81 1.99 41.86 9.16
CA ILE A 81 0.87 40.92 9.42
C ILE A 81 1.00 39.70 8.53
N VAL A 82 1.19 39.90 7.22
CA VAL A 82 1.34 38.78 6.27
C VAL A 82 2.55 37.92 6.64
N VAL A 83 3.69 38.49 6.97
CA VAL A 83 4.89 37.77 7.41
C VAL A 83 4.61 36.98 8.70
N ALA A 84 3.93 37.56 9.68
CA ALA A 84 3.59 36.89 10.94
C ALA A 84 2.68 35.70 10.70
N ILE A 85 1.68 35.82 9.83
CA ILE A 85 0.77 34.73 9.44
C ILE A 85 1.54 33.64 8.70
N VAL A 86 2.42 33.97 7.75
CA VAL A 86 3.29 33.01 7.05
C VAL A 86 4.14 32.23 8.04
N ILE A 87 4.76 32.91 9.01
CA ILE A 87 5.57 32.25 10.04
C ILE A 87 4.71 31.32 10.89
N ALA A 88 3.51 31.71 11.29
CA ALA A 88 2.59 30.90 12.07
C ALA A 88 2.12 29.68 11.28
N THR A 89 1.69 29.85 10.03
CA THR A 89 1.24 28.77 9.14
C THR A 89 2.37 27.76 8.88
N VAL A 90 3.58 28.25 8.55
CA VAL A 90 4.76 27.38 8.36
C VAL A 90 5.12 26.65 9.66
N GLY A 91 5.06 27.34 10.81
CA GLY A 91 5.37 26.75 12.12
C GLY A 91 4.41 25.62 12.50
N ILE A 92 3.10 25.84 12.32
CA ILE A 92 2.06 24.84 12.56
C ILE A 92 2.20 23.67 11.57
N GLY A 93 2.31 23.96 10.28
CA GLY A 93 2.49 22.95 9.23
C GLY A 93 3.73 22.09 9.48
N TYR A 94 4.85 22.72 9.79
CA TYR A 94 6.11 22.04 10.14
C TYR A 94 5.98 21.13 11.36
N SER A 95 5.45 21.65 12.47
CA SER A 95 5.34 20.88 13.72
C SER A 95 4.48 19.64 13.53
N ARG A 96 3.42 19.76 12.77
CA ARG A 96 2.46 18.68 12.51
C ARG A 96 3.00 17.66 11.51
N GLU A 97 3.56 18.11 10.39
CA GLU A 97 4.16 17.23 9.39
C GLU A 97 5.31 16.41 9.99
N TYR A 98 6.18 17.08 10.77
CA TYR A 98 7.27 16.42 11.47
C TYR A 98 6.79 15.35 12.47
N SER A 99 5.75 15.68 13.26
CA SER A 99 5.17 14.72 14.22
C SER A 99 4.52 13.53 13.54
N ALA A 100 3.78 13.75 12.46
CA ALA A 100 3.14 12.70 11.67
C ALA A 100 4.19 11.77 11.01
N GLN A 101 5.23 12.35 10.40
CA GLN A 101 6.29 11.60 9.75
C GLN A 101 7.13 10.80 10.76
N ARG A 102 7.40 11.36 11.95
CA ARG A 102 8.09 10.66 13.03
C ARG A 102 7.30 9.46 13.54
N ALA A 103 5.99 9.62 13.70
CA ALA A 103 5.12 8.50 14.08
C ALA A 103 5.10 7.39 13.03
N ALA A 104 5.04 7.75 11.74
CA ALA A 104 5.12 6.80 10.62
C ALA A 104 6.48 6.09 10.55
N ALA A 105 7.58 6.80 10.78
CA ALA A 105 8.92 6.22 10.80
C ALA A 105 9.07 5.22 11.96
N ALA A 106 8.51 5.52 13.15
CA ALA A 106 8.53 4.60 14.29
C ALA A 106 7.75 3.30 14.03
N LEU A 107 6.66 3.37 13.27
CA LEU A 107 5.90 2.18 12.86
C LEU A 107 6.68 1.34 11.83
N ARG A 108 7.32 1.99 10.86
CA ARG A 108 8.17 1.30 9.86
C ARG A 108 9.36 0.59 10.48
N ALA A 109 9.96 1.17 11.52
CA ALA A 109 11.08 0.58 12.25
C ALA A 109 10.74 -0.76 12.94
N GLN A 110 9.49 -1.14 13.05
CA GLN A 110 9.08 -2.45 13.58
C GLN A 110 9.11 -3.57 12.52
N LEU A 111 9.31 -3.24 11.25
CA LEU A 111 9.28 -4.17 10.12
C LEU A 111 10.67 -4.28 9.47
N HIS A 112 11.62 -4.89 10.17
CA HIS A 112 12.93 -5.20 9.58
C HIS A 112 12.89 -6.53 8.84
N VAL A 113 13.26 -6.54 7.57
CA VAL A 113 13.58 -7.77 6.84
C VAL A 113 14.94 -8.25 7.31
N ARG A 114 15.06 -9.55 7.66
CA ARG A 114 16.30 -10.14 8.15
C ARG A 114 16.78 -11.19 7.17
N THR A 115 18.09 -11.29 7.02
CA THR A 115 18.73 -12.37 6.26
C THR A 115 19.69 -13.15 7.16
N THR A 116 19.99 -14.40 6.81
CA THR A 116 20.94 -15.22 7.56
C THR A 116 22.36 -14.88 7.12
N VAL A 117 23.17 -14.38 8.05
CA VAL A 117 24.57 -14.01 7.83
C VAL A 117 25.47 -14.89 8.68
N LEU A 118 26.58 -15.30 8.11
CA LEU A 118 27.64 -16.01 8.80
C LEU A 118 28.63 -14.99 9.36
N ARG A 119 28.66 -14.82 10.67
CA ARG A 119 29.63 -13.99 11.40
C ARG A 119 30.26 -14.82 12.51
N ASP A 120 31.57 -14.67 12.72
CA ASP A 120 32.32 -15.49 13.67
C ASP A 120 32.15 -17.01 13.47
N GLY A 121 31.90 -17.44 12.22
CA GLY A 121 31.64 -18.85 11.88
C GLY A 121 30.24 -19.34 12.24
N VAL A 122 29.37 -18.51 12.84
CA VAL A 122 28.03 -18.88 13.31
C VAL A 122 26.97 -18.20 12.44
N PRO A 123 25.99 -18.93 11.85
CA PRO A 123 24.89 -18.34 11.13
C PRO A 123 23.89 -17.70 12.10
N GLY A 124 23.49 -16.46 11.81
CA GLY A 124 22.52 -15.72 12.62
C GLY A 124 21.68 -14.76 11.78
N PRO A 125 20.46 -14.41 12.22
CA PRO A 125 19.59 -13.46 11.53
C PRO A 125 20.04 -12.01 11.79
N VAL A 126 20.40 -11.30 10.71
CA VAL A 126 20.83 -9.89 10.74
C VAL A 126 19.85 -9.05 9.90
N PRO A 127 19.45 -7.84 10.36
CA PRO A 127 18.68 -6.90 9.53
C PRO A 127 19.40 -6.61 8.20
N ILE A 128 18.66 -6.50 7.10
CA ILE A 128 19.27 -6.22 5.79
C ILE A 128 20.04 -4.90 5.81
N GLU A 129 19.58 -3.92 6.57
CA GLU A 129 20.19 -2.61 6.71
C GLU A 129 21.59 -2.67 7.37
N ASP A 130 21.86 -3.72 8.17
CA ASP A 130 23.10 -3.91 8.90
C ASP A 130 24.13 -4.80 8.15
N ILE A 131 23.83 -5.13 6.89
CA ILE A 131 24.72 -5.88 6.01
C ILE A 131 25.84 -4.99 5.49
N VAL A 132 27.06 -5.50 5.55
CA VAL A 132 28.26 -4.80 5.08
C VAL A 132 29.04 -5.60 4.04
N SER A 133 29.84 -4.92 3.23
CA SER A 133 30.78 -5.58 2.30
C SER A 133 31.73 -6.51 3.06
N GLY A 134 31.86 -7.75 2.59
CA GLY A 134 32.62 -8.82 3.23
C GLY A 134 31.77 -9.78 4.08
N ASP A 135 30.49 -9.50 4.35
CA ASP A 135 29.58 -10.45 4.99
C ASP A 135 29.36 -11.68 4.08
N VAL A 136 29.21 -12.86 4.70
CA VAL A 136 28.82 -14.10 4.02
C VAL A 136 27.34 -14.38 4.34
N VAL A 137 26.49 -14.32 3.32
CA VAL A 137 25.04 -14.51 3.46
C VAL A 137 24.61 -15.88 2.97
N ARG A 138 23.60 -16.47 3.62
CA ARG A 138 22.91 -17.68 3.17
C ARG A 138 21.55 -17.31 2.61
N LEU A 139 21.30 -17.67 1.36
CA LEU A 139 20.07 -17.39 0.64
C LEU A 139 19.35 -18.70 0.33
N GLY A 140 18.05 -18.70 0.50
CA GLY A 140 17.19 -19.81 0.09
C GLY A 140 15.99 -19.28 -0.68
N ALA A 141 15.19 -20.17 -1.26
CA ALA A 141 14.02 -19.74 -2.01
C ALA A 141 13.11 -18.88 -1.15
N GLY A 142 12.59 -17.77 -1.71
CA GLY A 142 11.81 -16.76 -0.99
C GLY A 142 12.64 -15.67 -0.33
N SER A 143 13.97 -15.81 -0.25
CA SER A 143 14.84 -14.75 0.25
C SER A 143 14.94 -13.59 -0.74
N LEU A 144 14.93 -12.38 -0.19
CA LEU A 144 15.38 -11.19 -0.91
C LEU A 144 16.90 -11.15 -0.91
N VAL A 145 17.52 -10.87 -2.05
CA VAL A 145 18.97 -10.67 -2.14
C VAL A 145 19.31 -9.30 -1.51
N PRO A 146 20.06 -9.29 -0.38
CA PRO A 146 20.21 -8.09 0.43
C PRO A 146 21.23 -7.07 -0.11
N ALA A 147 22.13 -7.52 -0.99
CA ALA A 147 23.23 -6.72 -1.52
C ALA A 147 23.80 -7.39 -2.77
N ASP A 148 24.66 -6.73 -3.54
CA ASP A 148 25.37 -7.41 -4.64
C ASP A 148 26.44 -8.34 -4.05
N ALA A 149 26.38 -9.61 -4.45
CA ALA A 149 27.23 -10.65 -3.87
C ALA A 149 27.68 -11.66 -4.93
N VAL A 150 28.80 -12.32 -4.66
CA VAL A 150 29.34 -13.42 -5.47
C VAL A 150 28.95 -14.76 -4.85
N VAL A 151 28.49 -15.69 -5.67
CA VAL A 151 28.07 -17.04 -5.27
C VAL A 151 29.31 -17.88 -4.94
N LEU A 152 29.40 -18.36 -3.69
CA LEU A 152 30.47 -19.22 -3.20
C LEU A 152 30.12 -20.71 -3.35
N ALA A 153 28.87 -21.06 -3.07
CA ALA A 153 28.30 -22.39 -3.22
C ALA A 153 26.83 -22.26 -3.58
N ALA A 154 26.31 -23.12 -4.43
CA ALA A 154 24.92 -23.13 -4.87
C ALA A 154 24.43 -24.54 -5.10
N THR A 155 23.15 -24.79 -4.78
CA THR A 155 22.44 -26.02 -5.11
C THR A 155 21.13 -25.63 -5.80
N ASP A 156 21.02 -25.91 -7.10
CA ASP A 156 19.89 -25.58 -7.99
C ASP A 156 19.32 -24.16 -7.78
N PHE A 157 20.22 -23.22 -7.71
CA PHE A 157 19.96 -21.87 -7.29
C PHE A 157 19.53 -20.97 -8.46
N TYR A 158 18.24 -20.62 -8.48
CA TYR A 158 17.65 -19.75 -9.49
C TYR A 158 17.16 -18.44 -8.87
N VAL A 159 17.51 -17.35 -9.53
CA VAL A 159 17.19 -15.98 -9.08
C VAL A 159 16.38 -15.25 -10.15
N SER A 160 15.31 -14.57 -9.75
CA SER A 160 14.56 -13.67 -10.63
C SER A 160 15.23 -12.31 -10.64
N GLU A 161 15.73 -11.92 -11.81
CA GLU A 161 16.43 -10.67 -12.05
C GLU A 161 15.60 -9.69 -12.90
N ALA A 162 14.30 -9.93 -13.06
CA ALA A 162 13.40 -9.15 -13.90
C ALA A 162 13.45 -7.63 -13.62
N ALA A 163 13.63 -7.25 -12.36
CA ALA A 163 13.74 -5.84 -11.96
C ALA A 163 15.02 -5.14 -12.51
N LEU A 164 16.06 -5.90 -12.88
CA LEU A 164 17.34 -5.38 -13.37
C LEU A 164 17.55 -5.62 -14.87
N THR A 165 17.21 -6.82 -15.34
CA THR A 165 17.49 -7.25 -16.72
C THR A 165 16.27 -7.13 -17.63
N GLY A 166 15.05 -7.05 -17.06
CA GLY A 166 13.79 -7.13 -17.78
C GLY A 166 13.38 -8.56 -18.18
N GLU A 167 14.25 -9.56 -17.93
CA GLU A 167 13.98 -10.95 -18.27
C GLU A 167 13.07 -11.61 -17.24
N SER A 168 11.92 -12.11 -17.69
CA SER A 168 10.90 -12.69 -16.78
C SER A 168 11.28 -14.07 -16.26
N PHE A 169 12.16 -14.81 -16.93
CA PHE A 169 12.59 -16.15 -16.54
C PHE A 169 13.69 -16.10 -15.48
N PRO A 170 13.60 -16.96 -14.45
CA PRO A 170 14.67 -17.07 -13.45
C PRO A 170 15.99 -17.55 -14.08
N THR A 171 17.07 -16.90 -13.69
CA THR A 171 18.43 -17.22 -14.15
C THR A 171 19.12 -18.15 -13.16
N SER A 172 19.75 -19.22 -13.67
CA SER A 172 20.59 -20.12 -12.86
C SER A 172 21.88 -19.42 -12.45
N LYS A 173 22.23 -19.49 -11.17
CA LYS A 173 23.45 -18.90 -10.60
C LYS A 173 24.34 -20.00 -10.02
N LEU A 174 25.60 -20.00 -10.40
CA LEU A 174 26.59 -21.01 -10.06
C LEU A 174 27.90 -20.35 -9.59
N PRO A 175 28.65 -20.98 -8.68
CA PRO A 175 30.01 -20.52 -8.37
C PRO A 175 30.93 -20.59 -9.56
N GLY A 176 31.87 -19.67 -9.66
CA GLY A 176 32.86 -19.65 -10.76
C GLY A 176 33.40 -18.25 -11.05
N VAL A 177 34.16 -18.12 -12.09
CA VAL A 177 34.71 -16.86 -12.61
C VAL A 177 34.08 -16.60 -13.96
N VAL A 178 33.58 -15.40 -14.19
CA VAL A 178 32.92 -14.98 -15.45
C VAL A 178 33.83 -13.97 -16.17
N ASP A 179 33.70 -13.86 -17.47
CA ASP A 179 34.52 -12.93 -18.29
C ASP A 179 34.33 -11.48 -17.75
N ALA A 180 35.46 -10.77 -17.71
CA ALA A 180 35.47 -9.38 -17.25
C ALA A 180 34.58 -8.44 -18.09
N ALA A 181 34.37 -8.76 -19.36
CA ALA A 181 33.53 -8.02 -20.31
C ALA A 181 32.05 -8.43 -20.24
N ALA A 182 31.66 -9.41 -19.39
CA ALA A 182 30.31 -9.94 -19.33
C ALA A 182 29.30 -8.87 -18.91
N GLY A 183 28.19 -8.78 -19.65
CA GLY A 183 27.03 -7.95 -19.31
C GLY A 183 26.33 -8.43 -18.03
N LEU A 184 25.42 -7.61 -17.49
CA LEU A 184 24.76 -7.89 -16.21
C LEU A 184 24.04 -9.25 -16.21
N ALA A 185 23.29 -9.55 -17.27
CA ALA A 185 22.56 -10.81 -17.42
C ALA A 185 23.46 -12.05 -17.60
N GLU A 186 24.70 -11.84 -18.03
CA GLU A 186 25.69 -12.91 -18.29
C GLU A 186 26.49 -13.29 -17.02
N ARG A 187 26.40 -12.50 -15.95
CA ARG A 187 27.13 -12.74 -14.69
C ARG A 187 26.47 -13.85 -13.88
N THR A 188 26.66 -15.08 -14.30
CA THR A 188 26.05 -16.27 -13.68
C THR A 188 26.55 -16.57 -12.27
N ASN A 189 27.68 -15.99 -11.86
CA ASN A 189 28.28 -16.15 -10.55
C ASN A 189 27.90 -15.02 -9.54
N CYS A 190 26.99 -14.11 -9.92
CA CYS A 190 26.61 -12.98 -9.09
C CYS A 190 25.12 -12.93 -8.83
N VAL A 191 24.74 -12.40 -7.68
CA VAL A 191 23.39 -12.02 -7.29
C VAL A 191 23.35 -10.54 -6.95
N PHE A 192 22.22 -9.87 -7.18
CA PHE A 192 22.11 -8.41 -7.12
C PHE A 192 21.05 -7.95 -6.15
N LEU A 193 21.28 -6.82 -5.48
CA LEU A 193 20.32 -6.18 -4.58
C LEU A 193 18.94 -6.06 -5.23
N GLY A 194 17.88 -6.41 -4.49
CA GLY A 194 16.49 -6.24 -4.93
C GLY A 194 15.99 -7.36 -5.84
N THR A 195 16.82 -8.34 -6.19
CA THR A 195 16.39 -9.58 -6.84
C THR A 195 15.92 -10.60 -5.80
N ASN A 196 15.24 -11.64 -6.22
CA ASN A 196 14.69 -12.64 -5.31
C ASN A 196 15.03 -14.06 -5.74
N VAL A 197 15.24 -14.92 -4.75
CA VAL A 197 15.52 -16.34 -4.96
C VAL A 197 14.22 -17.07 -5.27
N ARG A 198 14.17 -17.76 -6.41
CA ARG A 198 13.02 -18.55 -6.84
C ARG A 198 13.09 -20.00 -6.37
N SER A 199 14.28 -20.60 -6.42
CA SER A 199 14.49 -21.99 -5.97
C SER A 199 15.93 -22.21 -5.54
N GLY A 200 16.17 -23.31 -4.81
CA GLY A 200 17.48 -23.74 -4.36
C GLY A 200 18.05 -22.90 -3.21
N THR A 201 19.31 -23.16 -2.90
CA THR A 201 20.06 -22.46 -1.85
C THR A 201 21.42 -22.03 -2.33
N ALA A 202 21.94 -20.92 -1.77
CA ALA A 202 23.30 -20.48 -2.04
C ALA A 202 23.93 -19.84 -0.80
N THR A 203 25.27 -19.92 -0.73
CA THR A 203 26.10 -19.10 0.14
C THR A 203 26.81 -18.07 -0.72
N CYS A 204 26.69 -16.79 -0.37
CA CYS A 204 27.20 -15.69 -1.18
C CYS A 204 28.06 -14.74 -0.35
N LEU A 205 29.12 -14.18 -0.95
CA LEU A 205 29.98 -13.16 -0.35
C LEU A 205 29.50 -11.78 -0.82
N VAL A 206 29.10 -10.93 0.10
CA VAL A 206 28.66 -9.56 -0.18
C VAL A 206 29.85 -8.70 -0.61
N VAL A 207 29.74 -8.07 -1.78
CA VAL A 207 30.79 -7.20 -2.33
C VAL A 207 30.41 -5.73 -2.21
N THR A 208 29.22 -5.34 -2.63
CA THR A 208 28.76 -3.95 -2.58
C THR A 208 27.39 -3.82 -1.93
N THR A 209 27.17 -2.73 -1.21
CA THR A 209 25.95 -2.46 -0.46
C THR A 209 25.32 -1.12 -0.83
N GLY A 210 24.03 -0.96 -0.58
CA GLY A 210 23.28 0.29 -0.71
C GLY A 210 23.40 0.95 -2.09
N GLY A 211 23.67 2.24 -2.08
CA GLY A 211 23.75 3.03 -3.30
C GLY A 211 24.94 2.72 -4.21
N ALA A 212 25.87 1.83 -3.81
CA ALA A 212 27.00 1.38 -4.63
C ALA A 212 26.71 0.10 -5.44
N THR A 213 25.57 -0.55 -5.20
CA THR A 213 25.10 -1.73 -5.94
C THR A 213 24.71 -1.39 -7.37
N GLU A 214 24.57 -2.38 -8.22
CA GLU A 214 24.09 -2.22 -9.61
C GLU A 214 22.70 -1.59 -9.62
N PHE A 215 21.79 -2.10 -8.77
CA PHE A 215 20.46 -1.52 -8.61
C PHE A 215 20.52 -0.08 -8.10
N GLY A 216 21.40 0.22 -7.14
CA GLY A 216 21.62 1.58 -6.63
C GLY A 216 22.12 2.54 -7.69
N SER A 217 22.96 2.08 -8.62
CA SER A 217 23.46 2.85 -9.75
C SER A 217 22.35 3.18 -10.76
N ILE A 218 21.47 2.23 -11.04
CA ILE A 218 20.29 2.39 -11.91
C ILE A 218 19.28 3.33 -11.24
N ALA A 219 19.00 3.14 -9.96
CA ALA A 219 18.07 3.98 -9.20
C ALA A 219 18.52 5.45 -9.12
N LYS A 220 19.83 5.71 -9.14
CA LYS A 220 20.37 7.09 -9.24
C LYS A 220 20.10 7.75 -10.60
N ARG A 221 20.04 6.96 -11.68
CA ARG A 221 19.80 7.45 -13.06
C ARG A 221 18.32 7.56 -13.37
N LEU A 222 17.52 6.63 -12.83
CA LEU A 222 16.08 6.60 -12.97
C LEU A 222 15.48 7.13 -11.66
N THR A 223 14.91 8.31 -11.66
CA THR A 223 14.01 8.75 -10.61
C THR A 223 12.74 7.89 -10.72
N LEU A 224 12.81 6.64 -10.25
CA LEU A 224 11.67 5.74 -10.20
C LEU A 224 10.65 6.32 -9.23
N ARG A 225 9.69 7.08 -9.77
CA ARG A 225 8.50 7.45 -9.01
C ARG A 225 7.66 6.17 -8.86
N PRO A 226 7.23 5.83 -7.64
CA PRO A 226 6.26 4.76 -7.47
C PRO A 226 5.04 5.03 -8.37
N PRO A 227 4.38 3.99 -8.89
CA PRO A 227 3.16 4.19 -9.67
C PRO A 227 2.15 5.00 -8.87
N GLU A 228 1.52 6.00 -9.51
CA GLU A 228 0.53 6.87 -8.90
C GLU A 228 -0.69 6.05 -8.43
N THR A 229 -1.06 6.23 -7.18
CA THR A 229 -2.26 5.63 -6.60
C THR A 229 -3.53 6.32 -7.11
N GLU A 230 -4.69 5.71 -6.93
CA GLU A 230 -5.99 6.36 -7.20
C GLU A 230 -6.15 7.65 -6.40
N PHE A 231 -5.66 7.64 -5.16
CA PHE A 231 -5.63 8.79 -4.28
C PHE A 231 -4.77 9.94 -4.84
N ASP A 232 -3.54 9.68 -5.26
CA ASP A 232 -2.66 10.70 -5.84
C ASP A 232 -3.28 11.35 -7.09
N ARG A 233 -3.93 10.54 -7.92
CA ARG A 233 -4.70 11.01 -9.09
C ARG A 233 -5.88 11.89 -8.69
N GLY A 234 -6.59 11.50 -7.63
CA GLY A 234 -7.72 12.27 -7.08
C GLY A 234 -7.29 13.65 -6.59
N ILE A 235 -6.26 13.73 -5.75
CA ILE A 235 -5.69 15.00 -5.26
C ILE A 235 -5.22 15.88 -6.41
N ARG A 236 -4.54 15.32 -7.39
CA ARG A 236 -4.06 16.09 -8.54
C ARG A 236 -5.22 16.67 -9.36
N ARG A 237 -6.28 15.89 -9.63
CA ARG A 237 -7.49 16.38 -10.34
C ARG A 237 -8.20 17.46 -9.53
N PHE A 238 -8.28 17.30 -8.21
CA PHE A 238 -8.81 18.31 -7.32
C PHE A 238 -7.96 19.60 -7.35
N GLY A 239 -6.64 19.47 -7.34
CA GLY A 239 -5.72 20.61 -7.50
C GLY A 239 -5.97 21.39 -8.80
N TYR A 240 -6.20 20.68 -9.92
CA TYR A 240 -6.54 21.35 -11.19
C TYR A 240 -7.89 22.06 -11.13
N LEU A 241 -8.90 21.48 -10.48
CA LEU A 241 -10.21 22.13 -10.27
C LEU A 241 -10.03 23.46 -9.54
N LEU A 242 -9.32 23.47 -8.42
CA LEU A 242 -9.06 24.69 -7.64
C LEU A 242 -8.23 25.70 -8.43
N THR A 243 -7.16 25.28 -9.09
CA THR A 243 -6.31 26.19 -9.89
C THR A 243 -7.13 26.85 -11.00
N THR A 244 -8.03 26.11 -11.64
CA THR A 244 -8.91 26.69 -12.67
C THR A 244 -9.88 27.71 -12.07
N ALA A 245 -10.50 27.38 -10.93
CA ALA A 245 -11.40 28.32 -10.23
C ALA A 245 -10.67 29.60 -9.81
N MET A 246 -9.46 29.46 -9.25
CA MET A 246 -8.60 30.58 -8.85
C MET A 246 -8.24 31.47 -10.03
N LEU A 247 -7.81 30.89 -11.16
CA LEU A 247 -7.40 31.64 -12.35
C LEU A 247 -8.59 32.42 -12.94
N VAL A 248 -9.76 31.81 -13.01
CA VAL A 248 -10.99 32.45 -13.46
C VAL A 248 -11.33 33.64 -12.56
N MET A 249 -11.26 33.46 -11.24
CA MET A 249 -11.57 34.50 -10.25
C MET A 249 -10.60 35.69 -10.36
N VAL A 250 -9.30 35.42 -10.41
CA VAL A 250 -8.24 36.43 -10.57
C VAL A 250 -8.49 37.25 -11.84
N LEU A 251 -8.75 36.58 -12.95
CA LEU A 251 -8.98 37.23 -14.23
C LEU A 251 -10.24 38.12 -14.20
N LEU A 252 -11.34 37.65 -13.67
CA LEU A 252 -12.59 38.40 -13.55
C LEU A 252 -12.42 39.65 -12.69
N VAL A 253 -11.79 39.52 -11.53
CA VAL A 253 -11.56 40.64 -10.61
C VAL A 253 -10.59 41.63 -11.21
N PHE A 254 -9.46 41.17 -11.76
CA PHE A 254 -8.44 42.05 -12.37
C PHE A 254 -9.03 42.86 -13.52
N VAL A 255 -9.71 42.20 -14.45
CA VAL A 255 -10.35 42.87 -15.59
C VAL A 255 -11.44 43.82 -15.13
N GLY A 256 -12.31 43.41 -14.18
CA GLY A 256 -13.38 44.26 -13.65
C GLY A 256 -12.84 45.54 -12.96
N HIS A 257 -11.78 45.46 -12.20
CA HIS A 257 -11.14 46.61 -11.55
C HIS A 257 -10.45 47.51 -12.58
N MET A 258 -9.78 46.93 -13.60
CA MET A 258 -9.17 47.70 -14.68
C MET A 258 -10.20 48.53 -15.45
N PHE A 259 -11.37 47.98 -15.75
CA PHE A 259 -12.46 48.73 -16.35
C PHE A 259 -12.99 49.85 -15.47
N ARG A 260 -12.81 49.79 -14.16
CA ARG A 260 -13.17 50.86 -13.21
C ARG A 260 -12.04 51.88 -12.97
N GLY A 261 -10.92 51.74 -13.66
CA GLY A 261 -9.79 52.66 -13.56
C GLY A 261 -9.03 52.60 -12.22
N ARG A 262 -9.08 51.48 -11.49
CA ARG A 262 -8.27 51.28 -10.27
C ARG A 262 -6.80 51.08 -10.63
N PRO A 263 -5.87 51.42 -9.73
CA PRO A 263 -4.44 51.23 -9.95
C PRO A 263 -4.08 49.78 -10.25
N PRO A 264 -3.29 49.48 -11.30
CA PRO A 264 -3.02 48.09 -11.73
C PRO A 264 -2.30 47.27 -10.66
N VAL A 265 -1.39 47.84 -9.91
CA VAL A 265 -0.60 47.16 -8.88
C VAL A 265 -1.49 46.75 -7.70
N GLU A 266 -2.31 47.68 -7.21
CA GLU A 266 -3.27 47.44 -6.13
C GLU A 266 -4.29 46.35 -6.56
N THR A 267 -4.80 46.45 -7.80
CA THR A 267 -5.71 45.46 -8.38
C THR A 267 -5.09 44.10 -8.47
N LEU A 268 -3.82 43.99 -8.92
CA LEU A 268 -3.10 42.72 -8.99
C LEU A 268 -2.92 42.08 -7.62
N LEU A 269 -2.45 42.89 -6.63
CA LEU A 269 -2.25 42.43 -5.27
C LEU A 269 -3.53 41.90 -4.63
N PHE A 270 -4.63 42.64 -4.78
CA PHE A 270 -5.96 42.20 -4.31
C PHE A 270 -6.42 40.93 -5.00
N SER A 271 -6.31 40.83 -6.31
CA SER A 271 -6.73 39.64 -7.08
C SER A 271 -5.93 38.43 -6.70
N VAL A 272 -4.64 38.58 -6.41
CA VAL A 272 -3.75 37.55 -5.95
C VAL A 272 -4.10 37.11 -4.49
N ALA A 273 -4.34 38.06 -3.60
CA ALA A 273 -4.77 37.76 -2.24
C ALA A 273 -6.10 36.98 -2.22
N LEU A 274 -7.03 37.34 -3.11
CA LEU A 274 -8.29 36.64 -3.31
C LEU A 274 -8.08 35.20 -3.77
N ALA A 275 -7.16 34.97 -4.72
CA ALA A 275 -6.85 33.64 -5.19
C ALA A 275 -6.26 32.76 -4.09
N VAL A 276 -5.38 33.31 -3.26
CA VAL A 276 -4.81 32.62 -2.10
C VAL A 276 -5.90 32.18 -1.14
N GLY A 277 -6.87 33.04 -0.84
CA GLY A 277 -7.98 32.73 0.06
C GLY A 277 -8.88 31.57 -0.41
N LEU A 278 -8.91 31.24 -1.71
CA LEU A 278 -9.64 30.07 -2.21
C LEU A 278 -8.92 28.74 -1.92
N SER A 279 -7.64 28.77 -1.64
CA SER A 279 -6.83 27.57 -1.48
C SER A 279 -6.92 27.01 -0.06
N PRO A 280 -7.17 25.68 0.11
CA PRO A 280 -7.13 25.03 1.41
C PRO A 280 -5.68 24.85 1.88
N GLU A 281 -5.15 25.85 2.60
CA GLU A 281 -3.72 25.90 2.98
C GLU A 281 -3.27 24.73 3.85
N LEU A 282 -4.15 24.23 4.72
CA LEU A 282 -3.84 23.13 5.62
C LEU A 282 -4.10 21.74 5.02
N LEU A 283 -4.56 21.61 3.77
CA LEU A 283 -4.86 20.31 3.16
C LEU A 283 -3.70 19.31 3.28
N PRO A 284 -2.44 19.64 2.92
CA PRO A 284 -1.33 18.69 3.04
C PRO A 284 -1.07 18.26 4.49
N ALA A 285 -1.20 19.20 5.44
CA ALA A 285 -1.02 18.91 6.86
C ALA A 285 -2.13 18.00 7.40
N ILE A 286 -3.40 18.28 7.05
CA ILE A 286 -4.55 17.47 7.47
C ILE A 286 -4.49 16.07 6.87
N LEU A 287 -4.11 15.93 5.61
CA LEU A 287 -3.85 14.64 4.98
C LEU A 287 -2.81 13.84 5.76
N SER A 288 -1.67 14.45 6.07
CA SER A 288 -0.60 13.80 6.82
C SER A 288 -1.04 13.37 8.21
N ILE A 289 -1.84 14.19 8.91
CA ILE A 289 -2.39 13.88 10.24
C ILE A 289 -3.37 12.72 10.14
N ASN A 290 -4.30 12.76 9.18
CA ASN A 290 -5.30 11.72 8.98
C ASN A 290 -4.65 10.37 8.69
N LEU A 291 -3.67 10.33 7.77
CA LEU A 291 -2.96 9.12 7.40
C LEU A 291 -2.12 8.58 8.56
N ALA A 292 -1.39 9.44 9.27
CA ALA A 292 -0.58 9.01 10.42
C ALA A 292 -1.44 8.46 11.56
N ARG A 293 -2.59 9.09 11.82
CA ARG A 293 -3.55 8.62 12.81
C ARG A 293 -4.20 7.30 12.38
N GLY A 294 -4.67 7.21 11.13
CA GLY A 294 -5.20 5.97 10.57
C GLY A 294 -4.21 4.83 10.72
N ALA A 295 -2.92 5.06 10.39
CA ALA A 295 -1.86 4.08 10.56
C ALA A 295 -1.67 3.66 12.04
N GLN A 296 -1.74 4.60 13.00
CA GLN A 296 -1.65 4.28 14.43
C GLN A 296 -2.83 3.43 14.91
N VAL A 297 -4.04 3.75 14.47
CA VAL A 297 -5.25 2.99 14.84
C VAL A 297 -5.19 1.60 14.22
N MET A 298 -4.80 1.50 12.94
CA MET A 298 -4.61 0.22 12.26
C MET A 298 -3.57 -0.65 12.97
N ALA A 299 -2.43 -0.08 13.36
CA ALA A 299 -1.37 -0.81 14.07
C ALA A 299 -1.87 -1.40 15.41
N ARG A 300 -2.68 -0.66 16.16
CA ARG A 300 -3.32 -1.16 17.41
C ARG A 300 -4.27 -2.34 17.16
N HIS A 301 -4.79 -2.46 15.93
CA HIS A 301 -5.68 -3.54 15.50
C HIS A 301 -4.96 -4.61 14.68
N GLY A 302 -3.62 -4.66 14.75
CA GLY A 302 -2.84 -5.70 14.10
C GLY A 302 -2.56 -5.50 12.61
N VAL A 303 -2.80 -4.29 12.06
CA VAL A 303 -2.48 -3.92 10.67
C VAL A 303 -1.33 -2.93 10.66
N LEU A 304 -0.12 -3.36 10.33
CA LEU A 304 1.04 -2.48 10.20
C LEU A 304 1.06 -1.86 8.79
N VAL A 305 1.16 -0.54 8.74
CA VAL A 305 1.15 0.24 7.50
C VAL A 305 2.58 0.55 7.08
N ARG A 306 3.02 0.06 5.93
CA ARG A 306 4.32 0.37 5.32
C ARG A 306 4.26 1.62 4.44
N ARG A 307 3.17 1.79 3.69
CA ARG A 307 2.93 2.96 2.82
C ARG A 307 1.67 3.68 3.26
N LEU A 308 1.82 4.91 3.78
CA LEU A 308 0.68 5.67 4.30
C LEU A 308 -0.39 5.96 3.25
N ASN A 309 0.01 6.27 2.02
CA ASN A 309 -0.92 6.58 0.93
C ASN A 309 -1.80 5.38 0.53
N ALA A 310 -1.38 4.15 0.87
CA ALA A 310 -2.18 2.95 0.61
C ALA A 310 -3.40 2.83 1.53
N ILE A 311 -3.44 3.55 2.66
CA ILE A 311 -4.57 3.52 3.62
C ILE A 311 -5.89 3.83 2.92
N GLU A 312 -5.91 4.81 2.04
CA GLU A 312 -7.11 5.22 1.34
C GLU A 312 -7.52 4.22 0.26
N ASN A 313 -6.53 3.61 -0.44
CA ASN A 313 -6.79 2.53 -1.38
C ASN A 313 -7.43 1.32 -0.67
N LEU A 314 -6.93 0.96 0.52
CA LEU A 314 -7.55 -0.09 1.34
C LEU A 314 -9.01 0.24 1.69
N GLY A 315 -9.30 1.52 2.00
CA GLY A 315 -10.66 1.99 2.26
C GLY A 315 -11.59 1.98 1.06
N SER A 316 -11.06 2.23 -0.15
CA SER A 316 -11.82 2.26 -1.41
C SER A 316 -11.89 0.90 -2.11
N MET A 317 -11.19 -0.11 -1.60
CA MET A 317 -11.15 -1.46 -2.13
C MET A 317 -12.56 -2.07 -2.21
N ASP A 318 -12.91 -2.65 -3.38
CA ASP A 318 -14.16 -3.36 -3.65
C ASP A 318 -13.96 -4.83 -4.05
N ILE A 319 -12.72 -5.23 -4.41
CA ILE A 319 -12.35 -6.63 -4.63
C ILE A 319 -11.10 -6.95 -3.82
N LEU A 320 -11.14 -8.04 -3.05
CA LEU A 320 -10.00 -8.64 -2.38
C LEU A 320 -9.68 -9.98 -3.03
N CYS A 321 -8.56 -10.07 -3.71
CA CYS A 321 -8.00 -11.32 -4.21
C CYS A 321 -7.11 -11.93 -3.13
N THR A 322 -7.22 -13.23 -2.91
CA THR A 322 -6.45 -13.93 -1.87
C THR A 322 -6.02 -15.31 -2.35
N ASP A 323 -4.83 -15.74 -1.94
CA ASP A 323 -4.48 -17.14 -2.05
C ASP A 323 -5.30 -17.97 -1.03
N LYS A 324 -5.45 -19.27 -1.29
CA LYS A 324 -6.17 -20.21 -0.44
C LYS A 324 -5.39 -20.52 0.83
N THR A 325 -4.13 -20.95 0.65
CA THR A 325 -3.30 -21.56 1.70
C THR A 325 -2.83 -20.51 2.71
N GLY A 326 -2.99 -20.81 4.02
CA GLY A 326 -2.55 -19.89 5.09
C GLY A 326 -3.44 -18.66 5.30
N THR A 327 -4.43 -18.42 4.42
CA THR A 327 -5.40 -17.30 4.51
C THR A 327 -6.81 -17.78 4.74
N ILE A 328 -7.40 -18.49 3.78
CA ILE A 328 -8.72 -19.11 3.90
C ILE A 328 -8.62 -20.37 4.76
N THR A 329 -7.51 -21.10 4.64
CA THR A 329 -7.19 -22.30 5.41
C THR A 329 -6.18 -21.98 6.51
N GLU A 330 -5.99 -22.91 7.45
CA GLU A 330 -5.05 -22.75 8.55
C GLU A 330 -3.59 -22.69 8.07
N GLY A 331 -3.31 -23.26 6.89
CA GLY A 331 -1.96 -23.44 6.36
C GLY A 331 -1.15 -24.50 7.14
N VAL A 332 -1.81 -25.21 8.04
CA VAL A 332 -1.26 -26.38 8.74
C VAL A 332 -1.75 -27.61 8.02
N VAL A 333 -0.91 -28.11 7.13
CA VAL A 333 -1.21 -29.29 6.36
C VAL A 333 -0.98 -30.52 7.23
N GLN A 334 -1.94 -31.45 7.26
CA GLN A 334 -1.81 -32.73 7.95
C GLN A 334 -1.89 -33.88 6.93
N LEU A 335 -1.04 -34.88 7.08
CA LEU A 335 -1.15 -36.11 6.30
C LEU A 335 -2.41 -36.86 6.75
N GLU A 336 -3.35 -37.08 5.83
CA GLU A 336 -4.56 -37.88 6.07
C GLU A 336 -4.27 -39.38 5.91
N GLY A 337 -3.48 -39.75 4.90
CA GLY A 337 -3.11 -41.10 4.62
C GLY A 337 -2.11 -41.28 3.49
N ALA A 338 -1.61 -42.49 3.36
CA ALA A 338 -0.77 -42.93 2.24
C ALA A 338 -1.41 -44.18 1.63
N TYR A 339 -1.50 -44.18 0.30
CA TYR A 339 -2.22 -45.26 -0.43
C TYR A 339 -1.36 -45.78 -1.59
N ASP A 340 -1.56 -47.02 -1.94
CA ASP A 340 -0.98 -47.61 -3.15
C ASP A 340 -1.71 -47.14 -4.43
N ALA A 341 -1.27 -47.63 -5.58
CA ALA A 341 -1.88 -47.31 -6.86
C ALA A 341 -3.33 -47.87 -7.03
N GLN A 342 -3.78 -48.76 -6.15
CA GLN A 342 -5.15 -49.29 -6.09
C GLN A 342 -6.03 -48.56 -5.07
N GLY A 343 -5.50 -47.55 -4.39
CA GLY A 343 -6.21 -46.78 -3.34
C GLY A 343 -6.30 -47.51 -1.99
N GLN A 344 -5.48 -48.55 -1.76
CA GLN A 344 -5.41 -49.22 -0.46
C GLN A 344 -4.33 -48.61 0.41
N PRO A 345 -4.48 -48.56 1.76
CA PRO A 345 -3.45 -48.05 2.65
C PRO A 345 -2.09 -48.72 2.42
N SER A 346 -1.03 -47.93 2.35
CA SER A 346 0.31 -48.42 1.98
C SER A 346 1.41 -47.78 2.83
N ASP A 347 1.97 -48.57 3.74
CA ASP A 347 3.15 -48.20 4.51
C ASP A 347 4.38 -47.96 3.63
N ARG A 348 4.48 -48.63 2.48
CA ARG A 348 5.59 -48.48 1.54
C ARG A 348 5.56 -47.12 0.85
N THR A 349 4.39 -46.64 0.45
CA THR A 349 4.22 -45.31 -0.13
C THR A 349 4.58 -44.23 0.90
N LEU A 350 4.17 -44.41 2.16
CA LEU A 350 4.54 -43.48 3.23
C LEU A 350 6.05 -43.48 3.49
N GLU A 351 6.69 -44.64 3.52
CA GLU A 351 8.13 -44.78 3.72
C GLU A 351 8.93 -44.04 2.60
N LEU A 352 8.57 -44.28 1.36
CA LEU A 352 9.22 -43.65 0.21
C LEU A 352 9.02 -42.11 0.22
N GLY A 353 7.80 -41.68 0.56
CA GLY A 353 7.53 -40.25 0.77
C GLY A 353 8.34 -39.64 1.92
N ALA A 354 8.51 -40.37 3.02
CA ALA A 354 9.29 -39.93 4.17
C ALA A 354 10.81 -39.85 3.85
N TRP A 355 11.35 -40.81 3.10
CA TRP A 355 12.74 -40.71 2.63
C TRP A 355 12.96 -39.54 1.68
N ASN A 356 12.04 -39.31 0.76
CA ASN A 356 12.12 -38.15 -0.14
C ASN A 356 12.10 -36.84 0.64
N ALA A 357 11.12 -36.70 1.56
CA ALA A 357 10.97 -35.49 2.39
C ALA A 357 12.15 -35.21 3.32
N ALA A 358 12.77 -36.26 3.90
CA ALA A 358 13.88 -36.10 4.84
C ALA A 358 15.22 -35.84 4.18
N LEU A 359 15.40 -36.28 2.93
CA LEU A 359 16.65 -36.23 2.21
C LEU A 359 16.71 -35.12 1.17
N GLU A 360 15.59 -34.44 0.90
CA GLU A 360 15.62 -33.24 0.06
C GLU A 360 16.39 -32.11 0.72
N THR A 361 17.05 -31.29 -0.09
CA THR A 361 17.72 -30.06 0.37
C THR A 361 16.99 -28.86 -0.21
N GLY A 362 16.71 -27.87 0.61
CA GLY A 362 15.99 -26.68 0.17
C GLY A 362 15.06 -26.14 1.24
N ILE A 363 13.88 -25.66 0.80
CA ILE A 363 12.87 -25.17 1.74
C ILE A 363 12.04 -26.35 2.22
N SER A 364 12.03 -26.56 3.54
CA SER A 364 11.02 -27.42 4.18
C SER A 364 9.62 -26.96 3.77
N SER A 365 8.90 -27.85 3.11
CA SER A 365 7.51 -27.66 2.73
C SER A 365 6.60 -28.09 3.88
N PRO A 366 5.48 -27.39 4.16
CA PRO A 366 4.49 -27.88 5.14
C PRO A 366 3.99 -29.30 4.85
N LEU A 367 4.06 -29.74 3.60
CA LEU A 367 3.74 -31.11 3.19
C LEU A 367 4.80 -32.10 3.68
N ASP A 368 6.06 -31.73 3.60
CA ASP A 368 7.19 -32.55 4.04
C ASP A 368 7.24 -32.65 5.57
N ASP A 369 6.98 -31.53 6.25
CA ASP A 369 6.83 -31.52 7.71
C ASP A 369 5.69 -32.46 8.14
N ALA A 370 4.55 -32.46 7.42
CA ALA A 370 3.42 -33.33 7.70
C ALA A 370 3.76 -34.82 7.48
N ILE A 371 4.55 -35.14 6.44
CA ILE A 371 5.04 -36.52 6.20
C ILE A 371 5.98 -36.94 7.33
N GLY A 372 6.93 -36.08 7.69
CA GLY A 372 7.93 -36.35 8.75
C GLY A 372 7.29 -36.52 10.13
N GLN A 373 6.22 -35.77 10.45
CA GLN A 373 5.42 -35.92 11.67
C GLN A 373 4.65 -37.24 11.71
N ALA A 374 4.13 -37.70 10.56
CA ALA A 374 3.40 -38.93 10.45
C ALA A 374 4.30 -40.16 10.53
N ARG A 375 5.49 -40.08 9.98
CA ARG A 375 6.49 -41.15 10.02
C ARG A 375 7.92 -40.58 10.04
N MET A 376 8.60 -40.76 11.14
CA MET A 376 10.03 -40.51 11.19
C MET A 376 10.76 -41.53 10.30
N PRO A 377 11.52 -41.11 9.26
CA PRO A 377 12.18 -42.03 8.37
C PRO A 377 13.35 -42.74 9.07
N ASP A 378 13.42 -44.06 8.89
CA ASP A 378 14.64 -44.79 9.23
C ASP A 378 15.64 -44.62 8.09
N LEU A 379 16.70 -43.89 8.37
CA LEU A 379 17.78 -43.60 7.44
C LEU A 379 19.01 -44.48 7.62
N ALA A 380 18.91 -45.54 8.48
CA ALA A 380 20.01 -46.45 8.70
C ALA A 380 20.32 -47.26 7.43
N GLY A 381 21.55 -47.10 6.93
CA GLY A 381 22.00 -47.77 5.69
C GLY A 381 21.58 -47.08 4.37
N ILE A 382 20.87 -45.94 4.44
CA ILE A 382 20.48 -45.17 3.26
C ILE A 382 21.51 -44.08 3.01
N THR A 383 22.06 -44.02 1.80
CA THR A 383 23.02 -43.01 1.38
C THR A 383 22.40 -42.22 0.23
N LYS A 384 22.24 -40.90 0.42
CA LYS A 384 21.86 -39.98 -0.65
C LYS A 384 23.04 -39.81 -1.60
N LEU A 385 22.80 -39.99 -2.89
CA LEU A 385 23.76 -39.78 -3.96
C LEU A 385 23.57 -38.47 -4.72
N GLY A 386 22.32 -37.98 -4.77
CA GLY A 386 22.00 -36.73 -5.45
C GLY A 386 20.52 -36.38 -5.33
N GLU A 387 20.16 -35.28 -5.94
CA GLU A 387 18.75 -34.84 -6.02
C GLU A 387 18.50 -34.00 -7.27
N MET A 388 17.26 -33.97 -7.71
CA MET A 388 16.69 -33.00 -8.62
C MET A 388 15.64 -32.20 -7.82
N PRO A 389 15.99 -31.00 -7.33
CA PRO A 389 15.15 -30.19 -6.43
C PRO A 389 13.82 -29.80 -7.07
N PHE A 390 12.91 -29.35 -6.22
CA PHE A 390 11.61 -28.85 -6.65
C PHE A 390 11.72 -27.64 -7.57
N ASP A 391 11.00 -27.68 -8.69
CA ASP A 391 10.76 -26.48 -9.51
C ASP A 391 9.27 -26.31 -9.83
N PHE A 392 8.87 -25.06 -10.05
CA PHE A 392 7.47 -24.71 -10.25
C PHE A 392 6.88 -25.15 -11.58
N MET A 393 7.73 -25.48 -12.57
CA MET A 393 7.29 -25.97 -13.87
C MET A 393 7.04 -27.48 -13.82
N ARG A 394 7.98 -28.25 -13.25
CA ARG A 394 7.88 -29.71 -13.11
C ARG A 394 6.95 -30.11 -11.96
N LYS A 395 6.74 -29.26 -10.95
CA LYS A 395 5.93 -29.49 -9.74
C LYS A 395 6.22 -30.83 -9.03
N ARG A 396 7.48 -31.27 -9.05
CA ARG A 396 7.99 -32.50 -8.43
C ARG A 396 9.44 -32.35 -7.99
N ILE A 397 9.82 -33.21 -7.04
CA ILE A 397 11.19 -33.34 -6.52
C ILE A 397 11.58 -34.79 -6.55
N THR A 398 12.85 -35.07 -6.87
CA THR A 398 13.37 -36.44 -6.95
C THR A 398 14.67 -36.56 -6.17
N VAL A 399 14.77 -37.56 -5.31
CA VAL A 399 16.01 -37.92 -4.60
C VAL A 399 16.57 -39.23 -5.15
N ALA A 400 17.89 -39.30 -5.26
CA ALA A 400 18.65 -40.48 -5.70
C ALA A 400 19.32 -41.12 -4.48
N LEU A 401 18.96 -42.39 -4.20
CA LEU A 401 19.45 -43.16 -3.05
C LEU A 401 20.24 -44.37 -3.50
N LYS A 402 21.32 -44.69 -2.77
CA LYS A 402 22.05 -45.92 -2.98
C LYS A 402 21.21 -47.15 -2.54
N GLU A 403 21.04 -48.10 -3.42
CA GLU A 403 20.36 -49.39 -3.15
C GLU A 403 21.16 -50.56 -3.70
N GLY A 404 21.94 -51.24 -2.85
CA GLY A 404 22.84 -52.29 -3.27
C GLY A 404 23.88 -51.75 -4.25
N ASP A 405 23.94 -52.36 -5.48
CA ASP A 405 24.81 -51.93 -6.57
C ASP A 405 24.15 -50.93 -7.52
N GLY A 406 22.91 -50.54 -7.29
CA GLY A 406 22.16 -49.61 -8.11
C GLY A 406 21.76 -48.32 -7.36
N VAL A 407 20.99 -47.48 -8.05
CA VAL A 407 20.44 -46.23 -7.51
C VAL A 407 18.93 -46.28 -7.62
N ARG A 408 18.22 -46.02 -6.52
CA ARG A 408 16.79 -45.82 -6.51
C ARG A 408 16.47 -44.34 -6.58
N LEU A 409 15.78 -43.92 -7.64
CA LEU A 409 15.17 -42.59 -7.75
C LEU A 409 13.79 -42.63 -7.09
N ILE A 410 13.46 -41.64 -6.24
CA ILE A 410 12.15 -41.47 -5.64
C ILE A 410 11.67 -40.08 -6.01
N SER A 411 10.65 -39.99 -6.85
CA SER A 411 9.97 -38.75 -7.23
C SER A 411 8.70 -38.56 -6.41
N LYS A 412 8.52 -37.36 -5.86
CA LYS A 412 7.32 -36.91 -5.16
C LYS A 412 6.84 -35.59 -5.76
N GLY A 413 5.55 -35.42 -6.03
CA GLY A 413 5.05 -34.19 -6.64
C GLY A 413 3.57 -34.18 -6.96
N ALA A 414 3.13 -33.17 -7.70
CA ALA A 414 1.76 -33.06 -8.17
C ALA A 414 1.37 -34.25 -9.05
N PHE A 415 0.20 -34.81 -8.82
CA PHE A 415 -0.26 -36.08 -9.43
C PHE A 415 -0.05 -36.15 -10.94
N HIS A 416 -0.57 -35.20 -11.71
CA HIS A 416 -0.45 -35.20 -13.17
C HIS A 416 1.01 -35.15 -13.64
N HIS A 417 1.83 -34.30 -13.02
CA HIS A 417 3.25 -34.13 -13.41
C HIS A 417 4.13 -35.34 -13.04
N VAL A 418 3.75 -36.12 -12.00
CA VAL A 418 4.39 -37.39 -11.70
C VAL A 418 3.89 -38.48 -12.62
N LEU A 419 2.56 -38.52 -12.92
CA LEU A 419 1.98 -39.48 -13.82
C LEU A 419 2.54 -39.41 -15.26
N GLU A 420 2.88 -38.19 -15.74
CA GLU A 420 3.47 -37.98 -17.06
C GLU A 420 4.79 -38.72 -17.27
N ILE A 421 5.63 -38.85 -16.24
CA ILE A 421 6.92 -39.53 -16.31
C ILE A 421 6.83 -41.04 -16.03
N CYS A 422 5.64 -41.54 -15.71
CA CYS A 422 5.41 -42.96 -15.41
C CYS A 422 5.02 -43.75 -16.65
N THR A 423 5.67 -44.88 -16.81
CA THR A 423 5.34 -45.90 -17.85
C THR A 423 4.80 -47.19 -17.26
N GLN A 424 4.93 -47.37 -15.95
CA GLN A 424 4.48 -48.52 -15.21
C GLN A 424 3.76 -48.12 -13.92
N MET A 425 2.97 -49.01 -13.39
CA MET A 425 2.32 -48.97 -12.08
C MET A 425 2.82 -50.15 -11.22
N ALA A 426 3.08 -49.91 -9.95
CA ALA A 426 3.52 -50.97 -9.03
C ALA A 426 2.45 -52.10 -8.95
N PRO A 427 2.86 -53.39 -8.94
CA PRO A 427 4.21 -53.95 -8.89
C PRO A 427 4.88 -54.23 -10.24
N ALA A 428 4.97 -53.31 -11.18
CA ALA A 428 5.56 -53.38 -12.51
C ALA A 428 4.57 -53.79 -13.64
N VAL A 429 3.35 -53.28 -13.54
CA VAL A 429 2.33 -53.41 -14.58
C VAL A 429 2.47 -52.24 -15.57
N PRO A 430 2.55 -52.49 -16.90
CA PRO A 430 2.55 -51.39 -17.88
C PRO A 430 1.32 -50.49 -17.72
N LEU A 431 1.55 -49.18 -17.74
CA LEU A 431 0.52 -48.16 -17.50
C LEU A 431 -0.22 -47.86 -18.82
N ASP A 432 -1.34 -48.51 -19.04
CA ASP A 432 -2.24 -48.25 -20.16
C ASP A 432 -3.25 -47.15 -19.85
N ASP A 433 -4.05 -46.76 -20.86
CA ASP A 433 -5.05 -45.70 -20.74
C ASP A 433 -6.14 -46.02 -19.72
N ARG A 434 -6.48 -47.31 -19.53
CA ARG A 434 -7.45 -47.74 -18.55
C ARG A 434 -6.96 -47.56 -17.12
N LEU A 435 -5.70 -47.90 -16.87
CA LEU A 435 -5.08 -47.73 -15.55
C LEU A 435 -4.85 -46.25 -15.26
N ARG A 436 -4.48 -45.43 -16.27
CA ARG A 436 -4.41 -43.96 -16.12
C ARG A 436 -5.77 -43.41 -15.72
N ALA A 437 -6.86 -43.79 -16.39
CA ALA A 437 -8.20 -43.34 -16.03
C ALA A 437 -8.64 -43.78 -14.62
N ALA A 438 -8.24 -44.97 -14.19
CA ALA A 438 -8.51 -45.44 -12.83
C ALA A 438 -7.78 -44.61 -11.77
N LEU A 439 -6.50 -44.28 -11.99
CA LEU A 439 -5.72 -43.38 -11.11
C LEU A 439 -6.32 -41.97 -11.06
N GLU A 440 -6.79 -41.47 -12.21
CA GLU A 440 -7.49 -40.18 -12.30
C GLU A 440 -8.76 -40.16 -11.47
N THR A 441 -9.58 -41.22 -11.58
CA THR A 441 -10.83 -41.39 -10.82
C THR A 441 -10.57 -41.35 -9.30
N LEU A 442 -9.50 -42.02 -8.82
CA LEU A 442 -9.11 -42.00 -7.42
C LEU A 442 -8.67 -40.58 -6.99
N TYR A 443 -7.86 -39.93 -7.81
CA TYR A 443 -7.42 -38.56 -7.57
C TYR A 443 -8.61 -37.59 -7.47
N GLU A 444 -9.54 -37.66 -8.44
CA GLU A 444 -10.74 -36.82 -8.48
C GLU A 444 -11.64 -37.05 -7.26
N ALA A 445 -11.79 -38.30 -6.82
CA ALA A 445 -12.61 -38.63 -5.66
C ALA A 445 -12.07 -38.00 -4.36
N TRP A 446 -10.76 -37.96 -4.18
CA TRP A 446 -10.13 -37.25 -3.05
C TRP A 446 -10.16 -35.74 -3.22
N ALA A 447 -9.83 -35.23 -4.40
CA ALA A 447 -9.84 -33.81 -4.69
C ALA A 447 -11.23 -33.18 -4.51
N ALA A 448 -12.31 -33.87 -4.90
CA ALA A 448 -13.69 -33.44 -4.67
C ALA A 448 -14.07 -33.34 -3.17
N ARG A 449 -13.34 -34.00 -2.29
CA ARG A 449 -13.46 -33.89 -0.83
C ARG A 449 -12.53 -32.82 -0.23
N GLY A 450 -11.87 -32.04 -1.06
CA GLY A 450 -10.93 -31.00 -0.64
C GLY A 450 -9.56 -31.52 -0.19
N ILE A 451 -9.27 -32.78 -0.48
CA ILE A 451 -8.03 -33.44 -0.10
C ILE A 451 -6.99 -33.17 -1.17
N ARG A 452 -5.85 -32.63 -0.76
CA ARG A 452 -4.70 -32.43 -1.65
C ARG A 452 -3.94 -33.74 -1.80
N VAL A 453 -3.61 -34.08 -3.04
CA VAL A 453 -2.98 -35.37 -3.35
C VAL A 453 -1.61 -35.13 -3.98
N LEU A 454 -0.56 -35.73 -3.42
CA LEU A 454 0.73 -35.88 -4.06
C LEU A 454 0.89 -37.34 -4.54
N ALA A 455 1.59 -37.49 -5.65
CA ALA A 455 1.97 -38.82 -6.15
C ALA A 455 3.41 -39.16 -5.80
N VAL A 456 3.69 -40.42 -5.62
CA VAL A 456 5.02 -40.99 -5.42
C VAL A 456 5.31 -42.00 -6.53
N ALA A 457 6.46 -41.84 -7.19
CA ALA A 457 6.94 -42.79 -8.20
C ALA A 457 8.41 -43.16 -7.92
N THR A 458 8.81 -44.33 -8.38
CA THR A 458 10.17 -44.84 -8.18
C THR A 458 10.75 -45.42 -9.46
N ARG A 459 12.08 -45.37 -9.59
CA ARG A 459 12.82 -46.08 -10.65
C ARG A 459 14.15 -46.56 -10.09
N THR A 460 14.60 -47.73 -10.47
CA THR A 460 15.96 -48.21 -10.18
C THR A 460 16.80 -48.09 -11.45
N ILE A 461 17.94 -47.41 -11.34
CA ILE A 461 18.92 -47.18 -12.42
C ILE A 461 20.27 -47.69 -12.02
N VAL A 462 21.17 -47.82 -13.00
CA VAL A 462 22.56 -48.17 -12.77
C VAL A 462 23.27 -47.02 -12.06
N MET A 463 24.32 -47.36 -11.27
CA MET A 463 25.13 -46.35 -10.58
C MET A 463 25.75 -45.37 -11.59
N GLN A 464 25.64 -44.06 -11.31
CA GLN A 464 26.18 -42.97 -12.11
C GLN A 464 26.71 -41.86 -11.18
N ASP A 465 27.66 -41.04 -11.71
CA ASP A 465 28.33 -40.00 -10.92
C ASP A 465 27.54 -38.70 -10.79
N SER A 466 26.55 -38.47 -11.66
CA SER A 466 25.71 -37.28 -11.64
C SER A 466 24.28 -37.61 -12.04
N PHE A 467 23.31 -36.86 -11.49
CA PHE A 467 21.89 -37.01 -11.75
C PHE A 467 21.32 -35.72 -12.35
N SER A 468 20.48 -35.87 -13.38
CA SER A 468 19.90 -34.77 -14.11
C SER A 468 18.36 -34.95 -14.26
N ARG A 469 17.72 -33.90 -14.74
CA ARG A 469 16.26 -33.92 -15.04
C ARG A 469 15.89 -34.97 -16.09
N GLU A 470 16.83 -35.37 -16.96
CA GLU A 470 16.62 -36.39 -17.99
C GLU A 470 16.46 -37.80 -17.39
N ASP A 471 16.95 -38.02 -16.19
CA ASP A 471 16.81 -39.31 -15.47
C ASP A 471 15.38 -39.52 -14.95
N GLU A 472 14.57 -38.47 -14.84
CA GLU A 472 13.15 -38.50 -14.44
C GLU A 472 12.26 -39.01 -15.58
N ARG A 473 12.45 -40.21 -16.03
CA ARG A 473 11.66 -40.85 -17.10
C ARG A 473 11.46 -42.35 -16.81
N GLU A 474 10.49 -42.94 -17.44
CA GLU A 474 10.15 -44.36 -17.28
C GLU A 474 9.98 -44.79 -15.80
N MET A 475 9.36 -43.93 -15.02
CA MET A 475 9.13 -44.18 -13.62
C MET A 475 7.99 -45.19 -13.41
N THR A 476 7.99 -45.86 -12.28
CA THR A 476 6.90 -46.70 -11.80
C THR A 476 6.04 -45.94 -10.79
N PHE A 477 4.79 -45.71 -11.11
CA PHE A 477 3.84 -45.09 -10.20
C PHE A 477 3.62 -46.01 -8.98
N THR A 478 3.92 -45.48 -7.78
CA THR A 478 3.89 -46.30 -6.55
C THR A 478 2.62 -46.06 -5.75
N GLY A 479 2.17 -44.80 -5.62
CA GLY A 479 0.97 -44.52 -4.86
C GLY A 479 0.78 -43.02 -4.58
N PHE A 480 -0.08 -42.73 -3.61
CA PHE A 480 -0.57 -41.40 -3.28
C PHE A 480 -0.30 -41.07 -1.81
N LEU A 481 -0.01 -39.78 -1.56
CA LEU A 481 0.00 -39.15 -0.25
C LEU A 481 -1.13 -38.14 -0.21
N THR A 482 -2.02 -38.24 0.74
CA THR A 482 -3.20 -37.38 0.85
C THR A 482 -3.06 -36.46 2.05
N PHE A 483 -3.41 -35.16 1.84
CA PHE A 483 -3.27 -34.12 2.83
C PHE A 483 -4.55 -33.33 2.95
N ILE A 484 -4.84 -32.90 4.17
CA ILE A 484 -5.96 -32.03 4.47
C ILE A 484 -5.46 -30.70 5.03
N ASP A 485 -6.00 -29.61 4.48
CA ASP A 485 -5.80 -28.25 4.95
C ASP A 485 -7.17 -27.66 5.30
N ARG A 486 -7.47 -27.57 6.59
CA ARG A 486 -8.80 -27.20 7.08
C ARG A 486 -9.06 -25.71 6.91
N PRO A 487 -10.32 -25.32 6.55
CA PRO A 487 -10.73 -23.93 6.62
C PRO A 487 -10.50 -23.37 8.03
N ARG A 488 -9.98 -22.14 8.07
CA ARG A 488 -9.74 -21.44 9.34
C ARG A 488 -11.04 -21.12 10.05
N GLU A 489 -11.03 -21.26 11.38
CA GLU A 489 -12.19 -20.91 12.20
C GLU A 489 -12.57 -19.43 12.00
N GLY A 490 -13.87 -19.16 11.83
CA GLY A 490 -14.42 -17.81 11.65
C GLY A 490 -14.22 -17.18 10.26
N VAL A 491 -13.55 -17.85 9.30
CA VAL A 491 -13.31 -17.28 7.97
C VAL A 491 -14.61 -17.04 7.19
N ALA A 492 -15.60 -17.92 7.28
CA ALA A 492 -16.91 -17.74 6.64
C ALA A 492 -17.63 -16.47 7.14
N ARG A 493 -17.55 -16.21 8.46
CA ARG A 493 -18.08 -14.98 9.04
C ARG A 493 -17.34 -13.74 8.55
N ALA A 494 -16.00 -13.79 8.47
CA ALA A 494 -15.20 -12.69 7.98
C ALA A 494 -15.49 -12.37 6.51
N ILE A 495 -15.71 -13.40 5.68
CA ILE A 495 -16.15 -13.24 4.28
C ILE A 495 -17.50 -12.51 4.20
N SER A 496 -18.49 -12.95 5.00
CA SER A 496 -19.80 -12.30 5.07
C SER A 496 -19.68 -10.85 5.55
N ASP A 497 -18.84 -10.59 6.53
CA ASP A 497 -18.58 -9.24 7.05
C ASP A 497 -17.96 -8.32 5.98
N LEU A 498 -17.02 -8.83 5.17
CA LEU A 498 -16.42 -8.08 4.06
C LEU A 498 -17.44 -7.83 2.93
N ALA A 499 -18.28 -8.81 2.61
CA ALA A 499 -19.37 -8.64 1.67
C ALA A 499 -20.37 -7.55 2.12
N ASN A 500 -20.69 -7.48 3.42
CA ASN A 500 -21.53 -6.42 4.00
C ASN A 500 -20.87 -5.01 3.89
N LEU A 501 -19.55 -4.96 3.80
CA LEU A 501 -18.80 -3.75 3.50
C LEU A 501 -18.69 -3.48 1.98
N GLY A 502 -19.31 -4.30 1.13
CA GLY A 502 -19.24 -4.18 -0.32
C GLY A 502 -17.88 -4.56 -0.90
N VAL A 503 -17.19 -5.51 -0.27
CA VAL A 503 -15.91 -6.07 -0.76
C VAL A 503 -16.16 -7.51 -1.19
N SER A 504 -16.00 -7.81 -2.48
CA SER A 504 -16.07 -9.15 -3.03
C SER A 504 -14.73 -9.87 -2.87
N ILE A 505 -14.76 -11.12 -2.44
CA ILE A 505 -13.55 -11.94 -2.33
C ILE A 505 -13.44 -12.83 -3.56
N LYS A 506 -12.25 -12.86 -4.17
CA LYS A 506 -11.91 -13.77 -5.26
C LYS A 506 -10.75 -14.65 -4.82
N LEU A 507 -10.94 -15.96 -4.95
CA LEU A 507 -9.94 -16.97 -4.61
C LEU A 507 -9.02 -17.18 -5.81
N ILE A 508 -7.70 -17.02 -5.63
CA ILE A 508 -6.69 -17.25 -6.66
C ILE A 508 -5.68 -18.27 -6.14
N THR A 509 -5.66 -19.48 -6.68
CA THR A 509 -4.83 -20.58 -6.14
C THR A 509 -4.19 -21.44 -7.24
N GLY A 510 -3.02 -21.99 -6.94
CA GLY A 510 -2.37 -23.03 -7.75
C GLY A 510 -2.92 -24.43 -7.54
N ASP A 511 -3.84 -24.62 -6.61
CA ASP A 511 -4.48 -25.91 -6.34
C ASP A 511 -5.45 -26.32 -7.45
N SER A 512 -5.77 -27.61 -7.51
CA SER A 512 -6.73 -28.13 -8.49
C SER A 512 -8.12 -27.49 -8.31
N ARG A 513 -8.84 -27.39 -9.43
CA ARG A 513 -10.20 -26.86 -9.50
C ARG A 513 -11.14 -27.48 -8.44
N LEU A 514 -11.11 -28.81 -8.28
CA LEU A 514 -11.99 -29.52 -7.36
C LEU A 514 -11.72 -29.18 -5.89
N VAL A 515 -10.44 -29.10 -5.51
CA VAL A 515 -10.03 -28.70 -4.14
C VAL A 515 -10.44 -27.25 -3.87
N ALA A 516 -10.20 -26.34 -4.83
CA ALA A 516 -10.56 -24.93 -4.69
C ALA A 516 -12.08 -24.74 -4.53
N GLN A 517 -12.88 -25.42 -5.35
CA GLN A 517 -14.35 -25.40 -5.26
C GLN A 517 -14.87 -25.94 -3.92
N HIS A 518 -14.29 -27.03 -3.44
CA HIS A 518 -14.71 -27.62 -2.15
C HIS A 518 -14.44 -26.63 -1.01
N VAL A 519 -13.24 -26.08 -0.93
CA VAL A 519 -12.89 -25.10 0.12
C VAL A 519 -13.77 -23.86 0.03
N ALA A 520 -14.00 -23.32 -1.17
CA ALA A 520 -14.88 -22.16 -1.39
C ALA A 520 -16.30 -22.42 -0.89
N SER A 521 -16.87 -23.60 -1.18
CA SER A 521 -18.21 -23.98 -0.73
C SER A 521 -18.32 -24.06 0.80
N LEU A 522 -17.28 -24.56 1.48
CA LEU A 522 -17.24 -24.64 2.96
C LEU A 522 -17.24 -23.29 3.63
N VAL A 523 -16.69 -22.27 2.98
CA VAL A 523 -16.57 -20.91 3.54
C VAL A 523 -17.63 -19.94 3.00
N GLY A 524 -18.56 -20.41 2.17
CA GLY A 524 -19.66 -19.61 1.64
C GLY A 524 -19.27 -18.67 0.50
N LEU A 525 -18.17 -18.94 -0.21
CA LEU A 525 -17.83 -18.29 -1.48
C LEU A 525 -18.59 -18.96 -2.63
N GLY A 526 -18.90 -18.17 -3.69
CA GLY A 526 -19.48 -18.72 -4.92
C GLY A 526 -18.55 -19.79 -5.52
N ALA A 527 -19.09 -20.98 -5.78
CA ALA A 527 -18.32 -22.10 -6.33
C ALA A 527 -18.70 -22.42 -7.80
N ASP A 528 -19.63 -21.65 -8.39
CA ASP A 528 -20.19 -21.94 -9.71
C ASP A 528 -19.31 -21.40 -10.85
N HIS A 529 -18.68 -20.24 -10.64
CA HIS A 529 -17.84 -19.56 -11.64
C HIS A 529 -16.37 -19.80 -11.35
N VAL A 530 -15.80 -20.82 -11.99
CA VAL A 530 -14.38 -21.20 -11.84
C VAL A 530 -13.68 -21.10 -13.18
N LEU A 531 -12.52 -20.43 -13.21
CA LEU A 531 -11.65 -20.33 -14.37
C LEU A 531 -10.30 -20.99 -14.03
N THR A 532 -9.83 -21.90 -14.89
CA THR A 532 -8.53 -22.56 -14.70
C THR A 532 -7.42 -21.81 -15.43
N GLY A 533 -6.15 -22.01 -15.00
CA GLY A 533 -4.98 -21.42 -15.68
C GLY A 533 -4.92 -21.73 -17.16
N ARG A 534 -5.26 -22.96 -17.57
CA ARG A 534 -5.35 -23.35 -18.98
C ARG A 534 -6.39 -22.52 -19.76
N GLN A 535 -7.59 -22.34 -19.18
CA GLN A 535 -8.64 -21.53 -19.80
C GLN A 535 -8.23 -20.06 -19.86
N LEU A 536 -7.49 -19.56 -18.87
CA LEU A 536 -6.93 -18.20 -18.87
C LEU A 536 -5.99 -17.96 -20.05
N ASP A 537 -5.16 -18.94 -20.40
CA ASP A 537 -4.21 -18.81 -21.52
C ASP A 537 -4.91 -18.82 -22.89
N GLU A 538 -6.08 -19.43 -22.99
CA GLU A 538 -6.91 -19.43 -24.19
C GLU A 538 -7.66 -18.09 -24.41
N LEU A 539 -7.79 -17.26 -23.36
CA LEU A 539 -8.52 -15.97 -23.44
C LEU A 539 -7.60 -14.83 -23.86
N HIS A 540 -8.06 -14.02 -24.80
CA HIS A 540 -7.47 -12.70 -25.06
C HIS A 540 -7.82 -11.73 -23.94
N ASP A 541 -6.99 -10.71 -23.72
CA ASP A 541 -7.11 -9.79 -22.57
C ASP A 541 -8.49 -9.13 -22.45
N GLU A 542 -9.10 -8.71 -23.55
CA GLU A 542 -10.42 -8.07 -23.54
C GLU A 542 -11.54 -9.02 -23.10
N ALA A 543 -11.44 -10.30 -23.47
CA ALA A 543 -12.36 -11.33 -23.02
C ALA A 543 -12.14 -11.63 -21.53
N LEU A 544 -10.87 -11.70 -21.11
CA LEU A 544 -10.51 -11.91 -19.70
C LEU A 544 -11.04 -10.79 -18.81
N TRP A 545 -11.06 -9.52 -19.24
CA TRP A 545 -11.57 -8.43 -18.39
C TRP A 545 -12.99 -8.69 -17.92
N ARG A 546 -13.91 -9.10 -18.82
CA ARG A 546 -15.31 -9.39 -18.49
C ARG A 546 -15.47 -10.68 -17.70
N GLU A 547 -14.68 -11.69 -18.05
CA GLU A 547 -14.74 -12.99 -17.38
C GLU A 547 -14.20 -12.93 -15.97
N ALA A 548 -13.11 -12.17 -15.73
CA ALA A 548 -12.52 -11.99 -14.41
C ALA A 548 -13.50 -11.33 -13.41
N GLU A 549 -14.36 -10.42 -13.87
CA GLU A 549 -15.38 -9.79 -13.01
C GLU A 549 -16.39 -10.83 -12.48
N ARG A 550 -16.80 -11.80 -13.34
CA ARG A 550 -17.80 -12.81 -13.02
C ARG A 550 -17.24 -14.01 -12.27
N THR A 551 -15.95 -14.28 -12.43
CA THR A 551 -15.27 -15.45 -11.83
C THR A 551 -14.99 -15.21 -10.35
N ASP A 552 -15.38 -16.15 -9.50
CA ASP A 552 -15.12 -16.12 -8.06
C ASP A 552 -13.86 -16.91 -7.68
N ILE A 553 -13.52 -17.94 -8.47
CA ILE A 553 -12.39 -18.83 -8.21
C ILE A 553 -11.52 -18.95 -9.45
N PHE A 554 -10.22 -18.65 -9.29
CA PHE A 554 -9.19 -18.92 -10.27
C PHE A 554 -8.30 -20.04 -9.74
N ALA A 555 -8.37 -21.22 -10.38
CA ALA A 555 -7.69 -22.44 -9.96
C ALA A 555 -6.56 -22.82 -10.92
N GLU A 556 -5.56 -23.56 -10.43
CA GLU A 556 -4.43 -24.07 -11.23
C GLU A 556 -3.60 -22.96 -11.89
N VAL A 557 -3.61 -21.76 -11.30
CA VAL A 557 -2.95 -20.57 -11.89
C VAL A 557 -1.47 -20.48 -11.49
N ASP A 558 -0.67 -19.99 -12.41
CA ASP A 558 0.73 -19.65 -12.19
C ASP A 558 0.91 -18.19 -11.72
N PRO A 559 2.12 -17.77 -11.30
CA PRO A 559 2.37 -16.42 -10.81
C PRO A 559 2.09 -15.31 -11.82
N ASN A 560 2.35 -15.53 -13.12
CA ASN A 560 2.12 -14.54 -14.17
C ASN A 560 0.61 -14.38 -14.44
N GLN A 561 -0.11 -15.50 -14.41
CA GLN A 561 -1.55 -15.50 -14.53
C GLN A 561 -2.22 -14.79 -13.35
N LYS A 562 -1.67 -14.90 -12.12
CA LYS A 562 -2.15 -14.10 -10.96
C LYS A 562 -2.07 -12.60 -11.25
N GLU A 563 -0.94 -12.10 -11.73
CA GLU A 563 -0.77 -10.71 -12.11
C GLU A 563 -1.76 -10.27 -13.20
N ARG A 564 -1.92 -11.10 -14.25
CA ARG A 564 -2.83 -10.83 -15.37
C ARG A 564 -4.29 -10.70 -14.93
N ILE A 565 -4.75 -11.52 -13.97
CA ILE A 565 -6.09 -11.43 -13.35
C ILE A 565 -6.26 -10.07 -12.65
N ILE A 566 -5.28 -9.68 -11.83
CA ILE A 566 -5.34 -8.39 -11.11
C ILE A 566 -5.44 -7.21 -12.07
N LEU A 567 -4.60 -7.21 -13.12
CA LEU A 567 -4.63 -6.17 -14.15
C LEU A 567 -5.96 -6.13 -14.91
N ALA A 568 -6.57 -7.28 -15.19
CA ALA A 568 -7.87 -7.39 -15.82
C ALA A 568 -8.98 -6.74 -14.96
N LEU A 569 -9.03 -7.06 -13.68
CA LEU A 569 -9.99 -6.47 -12.73
C LEU A 569 -9.83 -4.95 -12.62
N LYS A 570 -8.60 -4.45 -12.58
CA LYS A 570 -8.31 -3.00 -12.56
C LYS A 570 -8.75 -2.30 -13.84
N LYS A 571 -8.64 -2.95 -15.00
CA LYS A 571 -9.13 -2.43 -16.27
C LYS A 571 -10.65 -2.26 -16.30
N MET A 572 -11.39 -3.12 -15.59
CA MET A 572 -12.84 -2.98 -15.38
C MET A 572 -13.22 -1.85 -14.40
N GLY A 573 -12.21 -1.20 -13.80
CA GLY A 573 -12.39 -0.06 -12.91
C GLY A 573 -12.54 -0.43 -11.45
N HIS A 574 -12.23 -1.68 -11.05
CA HIS A 574 -12.19 -2.08 -9.64
C HIS A 574 -10.95 -1.57 -8.93
N VAL A 575 -11.08 -1.37 -7.62
CA VAL A 575 -9.96 -1.15 -6.71
C VAL A 575 -9.61 -2.49 -6.06
N VAL A 576 -8.51 -3.06 -6.52
CA VAL A 576 -8.17 -4.44 -6.22
C VAL A 576 -7.12 -4.52 -5.12
N GLY A 577 -7.45 -5.23 -4.04
CA GLY A 577 -6.50 -5.68 -3.04
C GLY A 577 -6.01 -7.09 -3.34
N PHE A 578 -4.75 -7.38 -3.00
CA PHE A 578 -4.20 -8.73 -3.06
C PHE A 578 -3.54 -9.10 -1.73
N LEU A 579 -3.94 -10.24 -1.18
CA LEU A 579 -3.34 -10.83 0.01
C LEU A 579 -2.51 -12.04 -0.39
N GLY A 580 -1.18 -11.96 -0.17
CA GLY A 580 -0.24 -13.01 -0.49
C GLY A 580 0.84 -13.19 0.58
N ASP A 581 1.38 -14.40 0.69
CA ASP A 581 2.42 -14.77 1.64
C ASP A 581 3.61 -15.51 0.99
N GLY A 582 3.48 -15.89 -0.28
CA GLY A 582 4.48 -16.63 -1.03
C GLY A 582 5.31 -15.79 -2.01
N VAL A 583 6.40 -16.38 -2.51
CA VAL A 583 7.23 -15.79 -3.58
C VAL A 583 6.42 -15.57 -4.87
N ASN A 584 5.47 -16.48 -5.12
CA ASN A 584 4.63 -16.51 -6.31
C ASN A 584 3.60 -15.37 -6.35
N ASP A 585 3.37 -14.72 -5.21
CA ASP A 585 2.37 -13.66 -5.06
C ASP A 585 2.93 -12.26 -5.34
N ALA A 586 4.25 -12.10 -5.29
CA ALA A 586 4.90 -10.79 -5.43
C ALA A 586 4.50 -10.04 -6.72
N PRO A 587 4.43 -10.64 -7.91
CA PRO A 587 3.98 -9.96 -9.13
C PRO A 587 2.54 -9.43 -8.99
N ALA A 588 1.62 -10.25 -8.50
CA ALA A 588 0.22 -9.88 -8.27
C ALA A 588 0.09 -8.77 -7.21
N MET A 589 0.90 -8.82 -6.15
CA MET A 589 0.95 -7.79 -5.12
C MET A 589 1.41 -6.44 -5.68
N HIS A 590 2.41 -6.42 -6.54
CA HIS A 590 2.86 -5.20 -7.22
C HIS A 590 1.83 -4.63 -8.19
N ALA A 591 1.06 -5.49 -8.85
CA ALA A 591 0.01 -5.09 -9.78
C ALA A 591 -1.25 -4.54 -9.08
N ALA A 592 -1.52 -4.95 -7.84
CA ALA A 592 -2.69 -4.55 -7.06
C ALA A 592 -2.68 -3.05 -6.70
N ASP A 593 -3.86 -2.46 -6.40
CA ASP A 593 -3.95 -1.10 -5.86
C ASP A 593 -3.57 -1.05 -4.39
N THR A 594 -3.74 -2.17 -3.70
CA THR A 594 -3.36 -2.35 -2.31
C THR A 594 -2.85 -3.77 -2.10
N SER A 595 -1.67 -3.91 -1.53
CA SER A 595 -1.05 -5.21 -1.27
C SER A 595 -0.96 -5.47 0.23
N LEU A 596 -1.39 -6.68 0.61
CA LEU A 596 -1.40 -7.13 1.99
C LEU A 596 -0.54 -8.40 2.12
N SER A 597 0.15 -8.55 3.24
CA SER A 597 0.86 -9.76 3.58
C SER A 597 0.75 -10.07 5.08
N VAL A 598 1.22 -11.21 5.51
CA VAL A 598 1.24 -11.60 6.92
C VAL A 598 2.66 -11.55 7.48
N GLN A 599 2.81 -11.43 8.80
CA GLN A 599 4.10 -11.31 9.45
C GLN A 599 5.03 -12.51 9.17
N GLN A 600 4.46 -13.71 9.01
CA GLN A 600 5.21 -14.93 8.76
C GLN A 600 5.41 -15.22 7.26
N ALA A 601 5.01 -14.34 6.38
CA ALA A 601 5.24 -14.45 4.95
C ALA A 601 6.74 -14.41 4.60
N VAL A 602 7.09 -14.90 3.43
CA VAL A 602 8.44 -14.79 2.89
C VAL A 602 8.84 -13.32 2.71
N ASP A 603 10.13 -13.04 2.78
CA ASP A 603 10.67 -11.67 2.75
C ASP A 603 10.20 -10.88 1.53
N VAL A 604 10.16 -11.52 0.37
CA VAL A 604 9.71 -10.89 -0.90
C VAL A 604 8.27 -10.46 -0.82
N ALA A 605 7.37 -11.27 -0.27
CA ALA A 605 5.97 -10.92 -0.11
C ALA A 605 5.78 -9.78 0.91
N ARG A 606 6.52 -9.82 2.04
CA ARG A 606 6.50 -8.72 3.02
C ARG A 606 7.03 -7.42 2.43
N GLU A 607 8.06 -7.47 1.59
CA GLU A 607 8.63 -6.29 0.94
C GLU A 607 7.69 -5.68 -0.11
N ALA A 608 6.97 -6.52 -0.86
CA ALA A 608 5.97 -6.09 -1.84
C ALA A 608 4.71 -5.49 -1.18
N ALA A 609 4.45 -5.79 0.11
CA ALA A 609 3.22 -5.42 0.81
C ALA A 609 3.18 -3.93 1.21
N ASP A 610 2.01 -3.30 1.03
CA ASP A 610 1.66 -2.00 1.62
C ASP A 610 1.27 -2.14 3.09
N PHE A 611 0.68 -3.29 3.46
CA PHE A 611 0.22 -3.63 4.80
C PHE A 611 0.73 -4.99 5.22
N VAL A 612 1.17 -5.10 6.47
CA VAL A 612 1.55 -6.37 7.08
C VAL A 612 0.62 -6.66 8.24
N LEU A 613 -0.07 -7.80 8.16
CA LEU A 613 -0.99 -8.25 9.19
C LEU A 613 -0.20 -9.00 10.28
N LEU A 614 -0.32 -8.58 11.53
CA LEU A 614 0.32 -9.24 12.67
C LEU A 614 -0.34 -10.57 13.02
N GLU A 615 -1.63 -10.67 12.76
CA GLU A 615 -2.42 -11.88 12.94
C GLU A 615 -2.92 -12.37 11.58
N ARG A 616 -2.87 -13.68 11.37
CA ARG A 616 -3.44 -14.31 10.17
C ARG A 616 -4.97 -14.33 10.30
N GLY A 617 -5.68 -13.56 9.48
CA GLY A 617 -7.14 -13.61 9.44
C GLY A 617 -7.79 -12.44 8.71
N LEU A 618 -8.85 -12.75 7.97
CA LEU A 618 -9.62 -11.75 7.20
C LEU A 618 -10.33 -10.72 8.10
N HIS A 619 -10.61 -11.05 9.36
CA HIS A 619 -11.23 -10.13 10.32
C HIS A 619 -10.35 -8.90 10.62
N VAL A 620 -9.01 -9.05 10.54
CA VAL A 620 -8.07 -7.94 10.70
C VAL A 620 -8.17 -6.99 9.51
N ILE A 621 -8.34 -7.53 8.30
CA ILE A 621 -8.51 -6.74 7.07
C ILE A 621 -9.80 -5.90 7.14
N LYS A 622 -10.90 -6.46 7.65
CA LYS A 622 -12.15 -5.71 7.86
C LYS A 622 -11.90 -4.41 8.64
N ARG A 623 -11.17 -4.50 9.76
CA ARG A 623 -10.82 -3.34 10.59
C ARG A 623 -9.93 -2.34 9.83
N GLY A 624 -8.98 -2.85 9.04
CA GLY A 624 -8.17 -2.02 8.17
C GLY A 624 -9.00 -1.24 7.15
N ILE A 625 -9.97 -1.90 6.50
CA ILE A 625 -10.89 -1.27 5.54
C ILE A 625 -11.75 -0.20 6.22
N GLU A 626 -12.34 -0.52 7.38
CA GLU A 626 -13.16 0.44 8.13
C GLU A 626 -12.36 1.69 8.50
N GLU A 627 -11.11 1.53 8.96
CA GLU A 627 -10.26 2.66 9.32
C GLU A 627 -9.75 3.44 8.07
N GLY A 628 -9.44 2.73 6.98
CA GLY A 628 -9.14 3.37 5.69
C GLY A 628 -10.30 4.25 5.20
N ARG A 629 -11.54 3.76 5.30
CA ARG A 629 -12.76 4.53 4.97
C ARG A 629 -12.96 5.72 5.88
N ARG A 630 -12.65 5.58 7.18
CA ARG A 630 -12.70 6.71 8.13
C ARG A 630 -11.72 7.80 7.74
N THR A 631 -10.48 7.41 7.45
CA THR A 631 -9.42 8.33 7.02
C THR A 631 -9.82 9.08 5.77
N PHE A 632 -10.29 8.38 4.73
CA PHE A 632 -10.76 8.98 3.49
C PHE A 632 -11.98 9.91 3.70
N ALA A 633 -12.97 9.47 4.47
CA ALA A 633 -14.17 10.27 4.72
C ALA A 633 -13.86 11.56 5.48
N ASN A 634 -12.96 11.55 6.46
CA ASN A 634 -12.55 12.77 7.17
C ASN A 634 -11.75 13.71 6.27
N THR A 635 -10.90 13.17 5.38
CA THR A 635 -10.24 13.95 4.32
C THR A 635 -11.27 14.64 3.42
N LEU A 636 -12.26 13.91 2.94
CA LEU A 636 -13.31 14.44 2.08
C LEU A 636 -14.17 15.50 2.78
N LYS A 637 -14.53 15.28 4.08
CA LYS A 637 -15.23 16.30 4.87
C LYS A 637 -14.47 17.62 4.90
N TYR A 638 -13.16 17.57 5.21
CA TYR A 638 -12.35 18.79 5.23
C TYR A 638 -12.39 19.50 3.87
N ILE A 639 -12.19 18.78 2.79
CA ILE A 639 -12.20 19.34 1.44
C ILE A 639 -13.55 20.00 1.15
N LEU A 640 -14.67 19.32 1.39
CA LEU A 640 -16.00 19.83 1.11
C LEU A 640 -16.32 21.09 1.93
N ILE A 641 -16.03 21.08 3.23
CA ILE A 641 -16.28 22.21 4.12
C ILE A 641 -15.43 23.43 3.70
N THR A 642 -14.12 23.25 3.63
CA THR A 642 -13.21 24.37 3.39
C THR A 642 -13.38 24.97 2.00
N THR A 643 -13.52 24.13 0.95
CA THR A 643 -13.62 24.66 -0.42
C THR A 643 -14.96 25.33 -0.68
N SER A 644 -16.06 24.87 -0.09
CA SER A 644 -17.36 25.56 -0.25
C SER A 644 -17.41 26.91 0.50
N ALA A 645 -16.89 26.96 1.73
CA ALA A 645 -16.81 28.20 2.50
C ALA A 645 -15.90 29.22 1.80
N ASN A 646 -14.68 28.81 1.42
CA ASN A 646 -13.74 29.67 0.74
C ASN A 646 -14.27 30.19 -0.61
N LEU A 647 -14.95 29.33 -1.39
CA LEU A 647 -15.55 29.78 -2.65
C LEU A 647 -16.62 30.85 -2.39
N GLY A 648 -17.50 30.66 -1.42
CA GLY A 648 -18.54 31.63 -1.06
C GLY A 648 -17.94 32.97 -0.70
N ASN A 649 -17.02 32.99 0.26
CA ASN A 649 -16.35 34.22 0.70
C ASN A 649 -15.60 34.92 -0.43
N MET A 650 -14.88 34.17 -1.27
CA MET A 650 -14.12 34.77 -2.37
C MET A 650 -15.01 35.32 -3.47
N VAL A 651 -16.15 34.65 -3.78
CA VAL A 651 -17.13 35.17 -4.74
C VAL A 651 -17.79 36.42 -4.18
N SER A 652 -18.18 36.43 -2.91
CA SER A 652 -18.75 37.61 -2.23
C SER A 652 -17.79 38.79 -2.26
N MET A 653 -16.53 38.56 -1.95
CA MET A 653 -15.48 39.59 -1.96
C MET A 653 -15.22 40.09 -3.39
N ALA A 654 -15.11 39.22 -4.37
CA ALA A 654 -14.89 39.57 -5.76
C ALA A 654 -16.01 40.49 -6.29
N VAL A 655 -17.25 40.08 -6.09
CA VAL A 655 -18.43 40.83 -6.55
C VAL A 655 -18.56 42.15 -5.77
N ALA A 656 -18.48 42.12 -4.42
CA ALA A 656 -18.59 43.33 -3.62
C ALA A 656 -17.49 44.37 -3.95
N SER A 657 -16.27 43.93 -4.24
CA SER A 657 -15.14 44.83 -4.63
C SER A 657 -15.40 45.59 -5.92
N LEU A 658 -16.28 45.07 -6.79
CA LEU A 658 -16.69 45.71 -8.03
C LEU A 658 -17.78 46.78 -7.81
N PHE A 659 -18.56 46.74 -6.74
CA PHE A 659 -19.69 47.65 -6.49
C PHE A 659 -19.41 48.65 -5.37
N LEU A 660 -18.63 48.27 -4.34
CA LEU A 660 -18.29 49.12 -3.22
C LEU A 660 -17.19 50.11 -3.56
N PRO A 661 -17.24 51.34 -2.97
CA PRO A 661 -16.21 52.34 -3.14
C PRO A 661 -14.92 52.01 -2.36
N PHE A 662 -14.95 50.99 -1.47
CA PHE A 662 -13.84 50.50 -0.65
C PHE A 662 -13.69 48.99 -0.79
N LEU A 663 -12.54 48.42 -0.36
CA LEU A 663 -12.34 46.98 -0.31
C LEU A 663 -13.16 46.38 0.84
N PRO A 664 -13.91 45.30 0.59
CA PRO A 664 -14.79 44.66 1.59
C PRO A 664 -14.05 44.12 2.81
N LEU A 665 -12.84 43.55 2.60
CA LEU A 665 -11.87 43.17 3.60
C LEU A 665 -10.46 43.56 3.14
N THR A 666 -9.57 43.77 4.07
CA THR A 666 -8.13 43.92 3.79
C THR A 666 -7.45 42.58 3.63
N ALA A 667 -6.30 42.50 2.98
CA ALA A 667 -5.54 41.26 2.81
C ALA A 667 -5.20 40.63 4.18
N GLY A 668 -4.83 41.44 5.19
CA GLY A 668 -4.57 40.97 6.54
C GLY A 668 -5.80 40.34 7.22
N GLN A 669 -6.99 40.91 7.00
CA GLN A 669 -8.25 40.37 7.54
C GLN A 669 -8.66 39.03 6.88
N ILE A 670 -8.47 38.90 5.56
CA ILE A 670 -8.71 37.64 4.83
C ILE A 670 -7.84 36.52 5.38
N LEU A 671 -6.55 36.76 5.51
CA LEU A 671 -5.59 35.77 6.01
C LEU A 671 -5.85 35.39 7.47
N LEU A 672 -6.21 36.40 8.32
CA LEU A 672 -6.58 36.16 9.72
C LEU A 672 -7.84 35.31 9.83
N ASN A 673 -8.86 35.56 9.00
CA ASN A 673 -10.10 34.81 8.95
C ASN A 673 -9.82 33.34 8.60
N ASN A 674 -9.10 33.08 7.53
CA ASN A 674 -8.72 31.74 7.10
C ASN A 674 -7.89 31.01 8.17
N PHE A 675 -6.92 31.70 8.79
CA PHE A 675 -6.13 31.12 9.87
C PHE A 675 -6.97 30.69 11.07
N LEU A 676 -7.91 31.53 11.50
CA LEU A 676 -8.78 31.23 12.64
C LEU A 676 -9.78 30.11 12.34
N SER A 677 -10.36 30.08 11.14
CA SER A 677 -11.30 29.03 10.73
C SER A 677 -10.60 27.68 10.51
N ASP A 678 -9.33 27.68 10.14
CA ASP A 678 -8.52 26.47 9.95
C ASP A 678 -8.16 25.76 11.29
N VAL A 679 -8.15 26.46 12.42
CA VAL A 679 -7.84 25.86 13.73
C VAL A 679 -8.81 24.71 14.09
N PRO A 680 -10.14 24.85 14.00
CA PRO A 680 -11.07 23.73 14.22
C PRO A 680 -11.01 22.68 13.13
N ALA A 681 -10.68 23.06 11.89
CA ALA A 681 -10.61 22.15 10.76
C ALA A 681 -9.61 20.98 10.99
N VAL A 682 -8.57 21.23 11.80
CA VAL A 682 -7.68 20.18 12.29
C VAL A 682 -8.41 19.09 13.08
N GLY A 683 -9.46 19.48 13.81
CA GLY A 683 -10.30 18.55 14.55
C GLY A 683 -11.13 17.61 13.68
N ILE A 684 -11.26 17.90 12.38
CA ILE A 684 -11.94 17.03 11.41
C ILE A 684 -11.20 15.70 11.24
N ALA A 685 -9.87 15.70 11.39
CA ALA A 685 -9.09 14.46 11.36
C ALA A 685 -9.54 13.43 12.41
N ASP A 686 -10.11 13.90 13.51
CA ASP A 686 -10.61 13.10 14.65
C ASP A 686 -12.15 13.07 14.75
N ASP A 687 -12.83 13.52 13.72
CA ASP A 687 -14.27 13.61 13.75
C ASP A 687 -14.95 12.24 13.65
N ASN A 688 -16.10 12.12 14.34
CA ASN A 688 -16.91 10.92 14.28
C ASN A 688 -17.59 10.80 12.90
N LEU A 689 -17.71 9.57 12.43
CA LEU A 689 -18.39 9.24 11.17
C LEU A 689 -19.75 8.62 11.43
N ASP A 690 -20.68 8.92 10.54
CA ASP A 690 -21.92 8.18 10.45
C ASP A 690 -21.69 6.79 9.86
N ASP A 691 -22.32 5.75 10.38
CA ASP A 691 -22.10 4.35 9.98
C ASP A 691 -22.28 4.13 8.46
N GLU A 692 -23.16 4.89 7.82
CA GLU A 692 -23.41 4.84 6.39
C GLU A 692 -22.19 5.24 5.55
N MET A 693 -21.30 6.07 6.13
CA MET A 693 -20.09 6.53 5.45
C MET A 693 -18.99 5.45 5.41
N VAL A 694 -19.07 4.46 6.30
CA VAL A 694 -18.09 3.36 6.40
C VAL A 694 -18.56 2.11 5.65
N LYS A 695 -19.87 1.92 5.46
CA LYS A 695 -20.45 0.67 4.90
C LYS A 695 -20.12 0.40 3.45
N ARG A 696 -19.86 1.40 2.63
CA ARG A 696 -19.60 1.24 1.19
C ARG A 696 -18.27 1.86 0.77
N PRO A 697 -17.57 1.28 -0.20
CA PRO A 697 -16.37 1.88 -0.76
C PRO A 697 -16.72 3.23 -1.39
N ARG A 698 -15.84 4.21 -1.21
CA ARG A 698 -15.98 5.54 -1.80
C ARG A 698 -14.72 5.85 -2.61
N ARG A 699 -14.92 6.57 -3.71
CA ARG A 699 -13.87 7.02 -4.62
C ARG A 699 -13.88 8.54 -4.72
N TRP A 700 -12.79 9.08 -5.25
CA TRP A 700 -12.73 10.49 -5.60
C TRP A 700 -13.70 10.81 -6.73
N ASP A 701 -14.74 11.58 -6.43
CA ASP A 701 -15.65 12.13 -7.43
C ASP A 701 -15.47 13.66 -7.51
N ILE A 702 -14.70 14.09 -8.49
CA ILE A 702 -14.40 15.51 -8.71
C ILE A 702 -15.65 16.29 -9.11
N ARG A 703 -16.61 15.64 -9.81
CA ARG A 703 -17.88 16.29 -10.19
C ARG A 703 -18.74 16.53 -8.96
N PHE A 704 -18.83 15.57 -8.08
CA PHE A 704 -19.51 15.71 -6.79
C PHE A 704 -18.89 16.82 -5.95
N ILE A 705 -17.56 16.84 -5.80
CA ILE A 705 -16.84 17.87 -5.06
C ILE A 705 -17.10 19.27 -5.68
N GLY A 706 -16.97 19.38 -7.00
CA GLY A 706 -17.21 20.65 -7.70
C GLY A 706 -18.65 21.14 -7.58
N ARG A 707 -19.64 20.25 -7.71
CA ARG A 707 -21.05 20.58 -7.53
C ARG A 707 -21.33 21.02 -6.09
N TYR A 708 -20.83 20.29 -5.10
CA TYR A 708 -20.95 20.64 -3.69
C TYR A 708 -20.36 22.01 -3.40
N MET A 709 -19.12 22.26 -3.86
CA MET A 709 -18.43 23.53 -3.68
C MET A 709 -19.23 24.70 -4.26
N VAL A 710 -19.80 24.55 -5.45
CA VAL A 710 -20.58 25.62 -6.11
C VAL A 710 -21.93 25.83 -5.41
N GLU A 711 -22.69 24.77 -5.12
CA GLU A 711 -24.03 24.91 -4.54
C GLU A 711 -24.00 25.51 -3.12
N PHE A 712 -23.08 25.02 -2.27
CA PHE A 712 -22.94 25.56 -0.91
C PHE A 712 -22.18 26.92 -0.89
N GLY A 713 -21.28 27.15 -1.85
CA GLY A 713 -20.63 28.43 -2.04
C GLY A 713 -21.64 29.54 -2.44
N ILE A 714 -22.56 29.25 -3.34
CA ILE A 714 -23.63 30.19 -3.72
C ILE A 714 -24.53 30.52 -2.52
N LEU A 715 -24.86 29.52 -1.70
CA LEU A 715 -25.62 29.77 -0.48
C LEU A 715 -24.87 30.71 0.46
N SER A 716 -23.57 30.46 0.70
CA SER A 716 -22.72 31.36 1.51
C SER A 716 -22.73 32.77 0.95
N THR A 717 -22.50 32.92 -0.35
CA THR A 717 -22.52 34.22 -1.05
C THR A 717 -23.86 34.95 -0.84
N ALA A 718 -24.98 34.25 -0.90
CA ALA A 718 -26.30 34.86 -0.69
C ALA A 718 -26.44 35.44 0.73
N PHE A 719 -25.91 34.79 1.74
CA PHE A 719 -25.91 35.26 3.13
C PHE A 719 -24.94 36.42 3.35
N ASP A 720 -23.76 36.41 2.70
CA ASP A 720 -22.87 37.56 2.70
C ASP A 720 -23.55 38.80 2.14
N PHE A 721 -24.25 38.68 1.00
CA PHE A 721 -24.98 39.82 0.40
C PHE A 721 -26.17 40.24 1.27
N LEU A 722 -26.82 39.33 1.98
CA LEU A 722 -27.83 39.69 3.00
C LEU A 722 -27.19 40.53 4.09
N THR A 723 -26.00 40.12 4.58
CA THR A 723 -25.24 40.88 5.57
C THR A 723 -24.85 42.27 5.02
N PHE A 724 -24.39 42.36 3.77
CA PHE A 724 -24.03 43.65 3.13
C PHE A 724 -25.27 44.58 3.02
N GLY A 725 -26.41 44.01 2.60
CA GLY A 725 -27.68 44.78 2.57
C GLY A 725 -28.13 45.30 3.92
N LEU A 726 -27.99 44.49 4.98
CA LEU A 726 -28.27 44.89 6.32
C LEU A 726 -27.31 45.98 6.82
N LEU A 727 -26.01 45.82 6.62
CA LEU A 727 -24.97 46.79 7.05
C LEU A 727 -25.09 48.15 6.36
N LEU A 728 -25.31 48.16 5.05
CA LEU A 728 -25.38 49.42 4.25
C LEU A 728 -26.77 50.02 4.21
N GLY A 729 -27.81 49.17 4.13
CA GLY A 729 -29.19 49.65 3.95
C GLY A 729 -29.94 49.97 5.24
N ILE A 730 -29.68 49.24 6.34
CA ILE A 730 -30.37 49.39 7.62
C ILE A 730 -29.49 50.14 8.65
N PHE A 731 -28.27 49.65 8.84
CA PHE A 731 -27.38 50.22 9.87
C PHE A 731 -26.54 51.40 9.37
N HIS A 732 -26.40 51.62 8.05
CA HIS A 732 -25.59 52.67 7.43
C HIS A 732 -24.17 52.79 8.00
N VAL A 733 -23.48 51.67 8.19
CA VAL A 733 -22.19 51.61 8.87
C VAL A 733 -21.05 52.21 8.02
N ALA A 734 -20.05 52.83 8.71
CA ALA A 734 -18.80 53.29 8.10
C ALA A 734 -17.98 52.10 7.53
N PRO A 735 -17.06 52.32 6.58
CA PRO A 735 -16.27 51.24 5.95
C PRO A 735 -15.53 50.32 6.92
N ASP A 736 -14.95 50.84 8.02
CA ASP A 736 -14.21 50.04 8.98
C ASP A 736 -15.14 49.16 9.83
N ALA A 737 -16.34 49.69 10.23
CA ALA A 737 -17.35 48.92 10.89
C ALA A 737 -17.96 47.87 9.96
N PHE A 738 -18.09 48.14 8.66
CA PHE A 738 -18.49 47.16 7.66
C PHE A 738 -17.50 45.99 7.58
N ARG A 739 -16.21 46.29 7.41
CA ARG A 739 -15.13 45.30 7.36
C ARG A 739 -15.12 44.43 8.63
N THR A 740 -15.23 45.07 9.79
CA THR A 740 -15.21 44.40 11.08
C THR A 740 -16.47 43.48 11.23
N SER A 741 -17.64 43.99 10.85
CA SER A 741 -18.90 43.22 10.92
C SER A 741 -18.87 42.00 10.02
N TRP A 742 -18.41 42.16 8.78
CA TRP A 742 -18.32 41.05 7.85
C TRP A 742 -17.22 40.04 8.25
N PHE A 743 -16.09 40.52 8.76
CA PHE A 743 -15.05 39.65 9.32
C PHE A 743 -15.61 38.76 10.45
N VAL A 744 -16.36 39.31 11.39
CA VAL A 744 -16.98 38.54 12.51
C VAL A 744 -18.04 37.58 11.97
N GLU A 745 -18.88 38.01 11.03
CA GLU A 745 -19.93 37.20 10.43
C GLU A 745 -19.33 36.02 9.64
N SER A 746 -18.39 36.28 8.74
CA SER A 746 -17.72 35.26 7.95
C SER A 746 -17.03 34.21 8.83
N LEU A 747 -16.28 34.65 9.86
CA LEU A 747 -15.65 33.72 10.80
C LEU A 747 -16.68 32.86 11.54
N LEU A 748 -17.78 33.45 12.03
CA LEU A 748 -18.85 32.73 12.71
C LEU A 748 -19.54 31.71 11.82
N THR A 749 -19.88 32.10 10.59
CA THR A 749 -20.57 31.21 9.64
C THR A 749 -19.66 30.04 9.24
N GLU A 750 -18.36 30.25 9.01
CA GLU A 750 -17.39 29.19 8.76
C GLU A 750 -17.26 28.22 9.94
N LEU A 751 -17.16 28.74 11.17
CA LEU A 751 -17.03 27.92 12.38
C LEU A 751 -18.27 27.05 12.63
N VAL A 752 -19.46 27.61 12.47
CA VAL A 752 -20.72 26.91 12.77
C VAL A 752 -21.07 25.95 11.64
N VAL A 753 -20.85 26.35 10.37
CA VAL A 753 -21.14 25.49 9.21
C VAL A 753 -20.25 24.25 9.17
N ALA A 754 -19.04 24.32 9.68
CA ALA A 754 -18.17 23.15 9.82
C ALA A 754 -18.84 22.03 10.68
N LEU A 755 -19.61 22.39 11.71
CA LEU A 755 -20.37 21.43 12.53
C LEU A 755 -21.61 20.87 11.80
N VAL A 756 -22.18 21.61 10.85
CA VAL A 756 -23.36 21.22 10.08
C VAL A 756 -22.97 20.34 8.89
N MET A 757 -22.00 20.75 8.12
CA MET A 757 -21.61 20.10 6.86
C MET A 757 -20.79 18.80 7.03
N ARG A 758 -20.26 18.54 8.24
CA ARG A 758 -19.47 17.33 8.54
C ARG A 758 -20.25 16.02 8.45
N THR A 759 -21.59 16.07 8.43
CA THR A 759 -22.48 14.90 8.45
C THR A 759 -23.58 15.03 7.39
N ARG A 760 -24.01 13.90 6.81
CA ARG A 760 -25.21 13.84 5.95
C ARG A 760 -26.51 13.89 6.74
N ARG A 761 -26.48 13.46 8.01
CA ARG A 761 -27.62 13.50 8.92
C ARG A 761 -27.87 14.91 9.43
N PRO A 762 -29.04 15.21 9.98
CA PRO A 762 -29.22 16.45 10.72
C PRO A 762 -28.13 16.61 11.78
N PHE A 763 -27.52 17.80 11.87
CA PHE A 763 -26.30 18.01 12.69
C PHE A 763 -26.48 17.60 14.15
N TYR A 764 -27.69 17.76 14.71
CA TYR A 764 -28.01 17.38 16.09
C TYR A 764 -28.16 15.87 16.32
N ARG A 765 -28.22 15.05 15.24
CA ARG A 765 -28.25 13.57 15.31
C ARG A 765 -26.86 12.93 15.12
N SER A 766 -25.85 13.70 14.81
CA SER A 766 -24.48 13.22 14.66
C SER A 766 -23.56 13.92 15.65
N ARG A 767 -22.86 13.16 16.48
CA ARG A 767 -21.97 13.72 17.52
C ARG A 767 -20.65 14.15 16.90
N PRO A 768 -20.23 15.42 17.03
CA PRO A 768 -18.93 15.87 16.55
C PRO A 768 -17.79 15.25 17.35
N GLY A 769 -16.60 15.21 16.75
CA GLY A 769 -15.36 14.89 17.44
C GLY A 769 -15.10 15.91 18.57
N ARG A 770 -14.48 15.44 19.66
CA ARG A 770 -14.25 16.31 20.83
C ARG A 770 -13.38 17.52 20.49
N LEU A 771 -12.31 17.31 19.70
CA LEU A 771 -11.41 18.39 19.34
C LEU A 771 -12.12 19.45 18.48
N LEU A 772 -12.89 19.03 17.48
CA LEU A 772 -13.67 19.92 16.62
C LEU A 772 -14.69 20.73 17.45
N LEU A 773 -15.42 20.06 18.36
CA LEU A 773 -16.44 20.72 19.20
C LEU A 773 -15.82 21.76 20.14
N TYR A 774 -14.73 21.38 20.86
CA TYR A 774 -14.14 22.31 21.84
C TYR A 774 -13.43 23.47 21.16
N SER A 775 -12.68 23.23 20.06
CA SER A 775 -12.01 24.32 19.33
C SER A 775 -13.03 25.31 18.74
N THR A 776 -14.08 24.82 18.10
CA THR A 776 -15.18 25.66 17.61
C THR A 776 -15.87 26.42 18.76
N GLY A 777 -16.16 25.72 19.86
CA GLY A 777 -16.82 26.32 21.05
C GLY A 777 -15.97 27.43 21.71
N VAL A 778 -14.65 27.34 21.64
CA VAL A 778 -13.73 28.40 22.13
C VAL A 778 -13.62 29.54 21.14
N LEU A 779 -13.57 29.24 19.83
CA LEU A 779 -13.37 30.29 18.82
C LEU A 779 -14.61 31.14 18.56
N ILE A 780 -15.82 30.63 18.75
CA ILE A 780 -17.06 31.44 18.63
C ILE A 780 -17.05 32.65 19.59
N PRO A 781 -16.85 32.51 20.91
CA PRO A 781 -16.68 33.67 21.79
C PRO A 781 -15.52 34.59 21.44
N ILE A 782 -14.39 34.01 20.98
CA ILE A 782 -13.23 34.80 20.53
C ILE A 782 -13.60 35.65 19.32
N ALA A 783 -14.35 35.14 18.34
CA ALA A 783 -14.80 35.88 17.16
C ALA A 783 -15.61 37.12 17.56
N PHE A 784 -16.52 37.01 18.54
CA PHE A 784 -17.28 38.14 19.07
C PHE A 784 -16.43 39.11 19.87
N ALA A 785 -15.41 38.61 20.57
CA ALA A 785 -14.54 39.47 21.42
C ALA A 785 -13.44 40.15 20.58
N MET A 786 -13.12 39.67 19.37
CA MET A 786 -12.02 40.12 18.54
C MET A 786 -11.99 41.64 18.31
N PRO A 787 -13.11 42.33 18.00
CA PRO A 787 -13.11 43.77 17.79
C PRO A 787 -12.75 44.60 19.05
N TYR A 788 -12.79 43.98 20.24
CA TYR A 788 -12.58 44.67 21.52
C TYR A 788 -11.21 44.38 22.15
N LEU A 789 -10.43 43.49 21.50
CA LEU A 789 -9.11 43.11 22.00
C LEU A 789 -8.05 44.24 21.73
N PRO A 790 -7.00 44.33 22.58
CA PRO A 790 -5.99 45.42 22.47
C PRO A 790 -5.27 45.43 21.10
N PHE A 791 -5.19 44.32 20.41
CA PHE A 791 -4.54 44.18 19.10
C PHE A 791 -5.52 44.34 17.91
N ALA A 792 -6.81 44.51 18.15
CA ALA A 792 -7.83 44.67 17.10
C ALA A 792 -7.49 45.81 16.10
N PRO A 793 -6.98 46.98 16.55
CA PRO A 793 -6.62 48.08 15.63
C PRO A 793 -5.50 47.72 14.65
N VAL A 794 -4.60 46.82 15.02
CA VAL A 794 -3.52 46.34 14.13
C VAL A 794 -4.09 45.69 12.87
N PHE A 795 -5.23 45.01 13.00
CA PHE A 795 -5.96 44.40 11.89
C PHE A 795 -7.04 45.31 11.31
N GLY A 796 -7.12 46.56 11.70
CA GLY A 796 -8.14 47.52 11.26
C GLY A 796 -9.55 47.13 11.73
N LEU A 797 -9.65 46.40 12.86
CA LEU A 797 -10.93 46.02 13.47
C LEU A 797 -11.37 47.11 14.46
N VAL A 798 -12.64 47.45 14.45
CA VAL A 798 -13.22 48.47 15.32
C VAL A 798 -14.32 47.88 16.20
N PRO A 799 -14.53 48.40 17.44
CA PRO A 799 -15.64 47.95 18.31
C PRO A 799 -16.99 48.13 17.63
N LEU A 800 -17.85 47.11 17.74
CA LEU A 800 -19.17 47.05 17.14
C LEU A 800 -20.27 47.29 18.21
N PRO A 801 -21.36 47.99 17.89
CA PRO A 801 -22.48 48.08 18.77
C PRO A 801 -23.19 46.74 18.98
N ALA A 802 -23.75 46.52 20.16
CA ALA A 802 -24.40 45.25 20.50
C ALA A 802 -25.53 44.86 19.53
N SER A 803 -26.23 45.82 18.97
CA SER A 803 -27.28 45.61 17.96
C SER A 803 -26.74 44.94 16.68
N LEU A 804 -25.54 45.31 16.23
CA LEU A 804 -24.87 44.67 15.09
C LEU A 804 -24.46 43.25 15.40
N LEU A 805 -23.91 43.01 16.59
CA LEU A 805 -23.53 41.65 17.01
C LEU A 805 -24.73 40.73 17.10
N VAL A 806 -25.87 41.21 17.62
CA VAL A 806 -27.12 40.43 17.65
C VAL A 806 -27.62 40.15 16.22
N ALA A 807 -27.57 41.13 15.34
CA ALA A 807 -27.94 40.93 13.92
C ALA A 807 -27.06 39.91 13.23
N ILE A 808 -25.74 39.98 13.41
CA ILE A 808 -24.76 38.99 12.88
C ILE A 808 -25.07 37.60 13.43
N ALA A 809 -25.30 37.45 14.72
CA ALA A 809 -25.68 36.18 15.33
C ALA A 809 -27.00 35.64 14.75
N GLY A 810 -27.98 36.51 14.48
CA GLY A 810 -29.23 36.13 13.82
C GLY A 810 -29.01 35.61 12.38
N ILE A 811 -28.16 36.28 11.61
CA ILE A 811 -27.78 35.84 10.24
C ILE A 811 -27.07 34.50 10.27
N ALA A 812 -26.09 34.31 11.16
CA ALA A 812 -25.41 33.05 11.33
C ALA A 812 -26.37 31.89 11.68
N MET A 813 -27.38 32.14 12.52
CA MET A 813 -28.40 31.14 12.87
C MET A 813 -29.29 30.80 11.66
N LEU A 814 -29.69 31.79 10.88
CA LEU A 814 -30.46 31.58 9.65
C LEU A 814 -29.63 30.80 8.61
N TYR A 815 -28.34 31.09 8.52
CA TYR A 815 -27.42 30.37 7.62
C TYR A 815 -27.30 28.89 7.99
N VAL A 816 -27.20 28.56 9.26
CA VAL A 816 -27.25 27.17 9.75
C VAL A 816 -28.52 26.46 9.29
N LEU A 817 -29.68 27.10 9.46
CA LEU A 817 -30.96 26.53 9.06
C LEU A 817 -31.02 26.32 7.52
N ALA A 818 -30.60 27.32 6.77
CA ALA A 818 -30.58 27.25 5.30
C ALA A 818 -29.61 26.15 4.81
N THR A 819 -28.43 26.03 5.41
CA THR A 819 -27.46 24.97 5.11
C THR A 819 -28.01 23.57 5.41
N GLU A 820 -28.76 23.39 6.53
CA GLU A 820 -29.42 22.11 6.81
C GLU A 820 -30.49 21.79 5.77
N LEU A 821 -31.29 22.73 5.35
CA LEU A 821 -32.31 22.54 4.32
C LEU A 821 -31.67 22.19 2.96
N GLN A 822 -30.65 22.94 2.57
CA GLN A 822 -29.91 22.68 1.32
C GLN A 822 -29.23 21.33 1.35
N LYS A 823 -28.67 20.91 2.49
CA LYS A 823 -28.07 19.59 2.67
C LYS A 823 -29.06 18.46 2.41
N VAL A 824 -30.27 18.56 2.98
CA VAL A 824 -31.35 17.59 2.72
C VAL A 824 -31.74 17.55 1.25
N TRP A 825 -31.82 18.71 0.60
CA TRP A 825 -32.14 18.79 -0.83
C TRP A 825 -31.03 18.20 -1.69
N PHE A 826 -29.76 18.56 -1.42
CA PHE A 826 -28.58 18.10 -2.17
C PHE A 826 -28.46 16.57 -2.16
N TYR A 827 -28.53 15.95 -0.98
CA TYR A 827 -28.38 14.50 -0.83
C TYR A 827 -29.62 13.67 -1.21
N ARG A 828 -30.74 14.30 -1.57
CA ARG A 828 -31.89 13.62 -2.16
C ARG A 828 -31.74 13.44 -3.68
N HIS A 829 -30.92 14.28 -4.31
CA HIS A 829 -30.73 14.32 -5.77
C HIS A 829 -29.33 13.78 -6.18
N ASP A 830 -28.56 13.27 -5.23
CA ASP A 830 -27.29 12.60 -5.38
C ASP A 830 -27.45 11.10 -5.01
#